data_bff3bc1604e61ef29a8d0a13b4f180d0
#
_entry.id   bff3bc1604e61ef29a8d0a13b4f180d0
#
_cell.length_a   1.000
_cell.length_b   1.000
_cell.length_c   1.000
_cell.angle_alpha   90.00
_cell.angle_beta   90.00
_cell.angle_gamma   90.00
#
_symmetry.space_group_name_H-M   'P 1'
#
loop_
_entity.id
_entity.type
_entity.pdbx_description
1 polymer ?
#
loop_
_entity_poly.entity_id
_entity_poly.type
_entity_poly.pdbx_seq_one_letter_code
_entity_poly.pdbx_strand_id
1 'polypeptide(L)'
;MTLSENTFPATTRAAVPYGQGRARGLGADVLGVHGVEMDNLVALGLPVVPGLTVPIGAGSGLQDHQTATTAIDLLEKLAVRGIWPAVRTERRPMLMHLRCSAPVPVSALPPAISVIGLSSRNIDALVEVIGRERDIYDSWAANLRFVAENALEVDVDDLDDLADDHPDSRAQVPALLELIEESTGSPFPADPAEQLGLAAKAMLARWASPRGQRARRALSLPDDLGIALHVRALRLGSWNESGYGSAISRDLETGRFAPHGVFHLGVRRADPNPGPGDPLDQTPGGVQILDQIFATLEPHLRGVAEVEFEVRDRQLALLSAQAVEHPGPRAITHLAVDLATAGSINRSEAVRMLEPDLMQDLLHAQLKLSGSEQLLARGLPASPGAAIGEIALSSDRAIQLAGQGKNVILVASETSPADVPALLAATAVVTSNGGLASHAAVVARGAGRPAVCGATTLRIDANAGIVTAGDVTLREGDTVSVNGRTGDVYCGTVTIRPAEPSAELEVLLGWADEIRRLRVRTNADNAEDAATAFRLGAEGIGLCRTEHQFLGDQLPLVQRLVLAESEAEEIEAIAALTTAQQSDFTDLLRVVGNRPITVRLLDAPLHEFLPADGEYRDEAQAQRAADTHESNPMLGLRGVRFAMVQQKLYPAQAEALFRAWVTVNGEGLQPQLEVMIPLVSLPGELSKAIEQVRSAAADVERDTGVTIPYLVGSMVETPRAALLADSLAEDAQFLSFGTNDLTQLTYGFSRDDVEKTMLTHYLEHGLLDDSPFAVLDTDGVGALISMAVGSAQQARPAVKLGVCGEHGGDPASIAFLDSVGLHYVSCSPRRVPVARLAAAHAALESR
;
A
#
# COMPACT_ATOMS: atom_id res chain seq x y z
N MET A 1 4.42 -26.57 -33.08
CA MET A 1 5.05 -27.78 -33.64
C MET A 1 6.04 -28.27 -32.59
N THR A 2 5.69 -29.29 -31.82
CA THR A 2 6.54 -29.93 -30.81
C THR A 2 7.68 -30.66 -31.51
N LEU A 3 8.89 -30.21 -31.26
CA LEU A 3 10.10 -30.89 -31.68
C LEU A 3 10.23 -32.20 -30.89
N SER A 4 10.28 -33.34 -31.56
CA SER A 4 10.45 -34.65 -30.94
C SER A 4 11.83 -34.71 -30.22
N GLU A 5 11.81 -35.27 -29.02
CA GLU A 5 12.93 -35.35 -28.06
C GLU A 5 14.20 -36.04 -28.55
N ASN A 6 14.22 -36.60 -29.77
CA ASN A 6 15.28 -37.52 -30.22
C ASN A 6 16.31 -36.94 -31.19
N THR A 7 16.44 -35.62 -31.35
CA THR A 7 17.31 -35.04 -32.40
C THR A 7 18.57 -34.30 -31.89
N PHE A 8 18.87 -34.32 -30.59
CA PHE A 8 20.06 -33.61 -30.08
C PHE A 8 21.08 -34.56 -29.44
N PRO A 9 22.35 -34.49 -29.85
CA PRO A 9 23.44 -35.32 -29.28
C PRO A 9 23.73 -34.96 -27.82
N ALA A 10 24.43 -35.85 -27.12
CA ALA A 10 24.82 -35.73 -25.70
C ALA A 10 25.62 -34.43 -25.34
N THR A 11 26.13 -33.70 -26.32
CA THR A 11 26.80 -32.40 -26.22
C THR A 11 25.81 -31.23 -25.80
N THR A 12 24.51 -31.45 -25.84
CA THR A 12 23.47 -30.46 -25.44
C THR A 12 23.35 -30.28 -23.93
N ARG A 13 24.20 -30.90 -23.10
CA ARG A 13 24.29 -30.59 -21.66
C ARG A 13 24.94 -29.22 -21.40
N ALA A 14 25.67 -28.66 -22.37
CA ALA A 14 26.45 -27.42 -22.24
C ALA A 14 25.64 -26.13 -22.62
N ALA A 15 24.57 -26.24 -23.44
CA ALA A 15 23.79 -25.09 -23.86
C ALA A 15 22.32 -25.44 -24.04
N VAL A 16 21.42 -24.61 -23.56
CA VAL A 16 19.96 -24.78 -23.60
C VAL A 16 19.35 -23.71 -24.47
N PRO A 17 18.74 -24.03 -25.62
CA PRO A 17 18.01 -23.07 -26.44
C PRO A 17 16.88 -22.43 -25.67
N TYR A 18 16.61 -21.15 -25.92
CA TYR A 18 15.44 -20.47 -25.37
C TYR A 18 14.16 -21.23 -25.74
N GLY A 19 13.26 -21.41 -24.73
CA GLY A 19 12.04 -22.17 -24.84
C GLY A 19 12.16 -23.68 -24.53
N GLN A 20 13.36 -24.19 -24.26
CA GLN A 20 13.57 -25.60 -23.93
C GLN A 20 13.87 -25.88 -22.45
N GLY A 21 14.24 -24.87 -21.66
CA GLY A 21 14.58 -25.03 -20.26
C GLY A 21 13.38 -25.47 -19.42
N ARG A 22 12.21 -24.85 -19.62
CA ARG A 22 10.95 -25.22 -18.94
C ARG A 22 10.52 -26.66 -19.24
N ALA A 23 10.65 -27.10 -20.51
CA ALA A 23 10.33 -28.48 -20.88
C ALA A 23 11.26 -29.51 -20.19
N ARG A 24 12.43 -29.07 -19.74
CA ARG A 24 13.42 -29.89 -19.02
C ARG A 24 13.33 -29.71 -17.50
N GLY A 25 12.39 -28.90 -16.96
CA GLY A 25 12.25 -28.60 -15.53
C GLY A 25 13.39 -27.77 -14.94
N LEU A 26 14.08 -26.94 -15.75
CA LEU A 26 15.21 -26.14 -15.31
C LEU A 26 14.73 -24.78 -14.79
N GLY A 27 15.14 -24.42 -13.58
CA GLY A 27 14.81 -23.17 -12.92
C GLY A 27 15.92 -22.10 -13.00
N ALA A 28 15.75 -21.01 -12.26
CA ALA A 28 16.71 -19.90 -12.21
C ALA A 28 18.05 -20.29 -11.56
N ASP A 29 18.04 -21.30 -10.70
CA ASP A 29 19.23 -21.93 -10.11
C ASP A 29 20.17 -22.53 -11.17
N VAL A 30 19.64 -22.86 -12.35
CA VAL A 30 20.40 -23.43 -13.48
C VAL A 30 20.55 -22.42 -14.62
N LEU A 31 19.44 -21.75 -15.00
CA LEU A 31 19.41 -20.90 -16.18
C LEU A 31 19.65 -19.41 -15.89
N GLY A 32 19.70 -19.01 -14.62
CA GLY A 32 19.61 -17.62 -14.22
C GLY A 32 18.23 -17.02 -14.51
N VAL A 33 17.91 -15.89 -13.88
CA VAL A 33 16.58 -15.23 -14.03
C VAL A 33 16.28 -14.89 -15.49
N HIS A 34 17.26 -14.38 -16.25
CA HIS A 34 17.04 -14.03 -17.65
C HIS A 34 16.81 -15.25 -18.57
N GLY A 35 17.47 -16.38 -18.28
CA GLY A 35 17.24 -17.60 -19.06
C GLY A 35 15.82 -18.14 -18.87
N VAL A 36 15.30 -18.13 -17.64
CA VAL A 36 13.91 -18.50 -17.35
C VAL A 36 12.94 -17.53 -17.99
N GLU A 37 13.23 -16.24 -17.96
CA GLU A 37 12.43 -15.20 -18.59
C GLU A 37 12.30 -15.47 -20.11
N MET A 38 13.42 -15.66 -20.80
CA MET A 38 13.43 -15.93 -22.24
C MET A 38 12.70 -17.24 -22.58
N ASP A 39 12.87 -18.27 -21.78
CA ASP A 39 12.16 -19.54 -21.93
C ASP A 39 10.63 -19.37 -21.84
N ASN A 40 10.17 -18.56 -20.87
CA ASN A 40 8.75 -18.26 -20.69
C ASN A 40 8.20 -17.48 -21.90
N LEU A 41 8.91 -16.45 -22.37
CA LEU A 41 8.49 -15.65 -23.52
C LEU A 41 8.36 -16.48 -24.79
N VAL A 42 9.31 -17.38 -25.04
CA VAL A 42 9.25 -18.33 -26.18
C VAL A 42 8.09 -19.31 -26.01
N ALA A 43 7.85 -19.82 -24.81
CA ALA A 43 6.75 -20.74 -24.52
C ALA A 43 5.37 -20.08 -24.73
N LEU A 44 5.28 -18.76 -24.52
CA LEU A 44 4.09 -17.95 -24.78
C LEU A 44 3.92 -17.62 -26.29
N GLY A 45 4.86 -18.02 -27.13
CA GLY A 45 4.84 -17.71 -28.56
C GLY A 45 5.19 -16.27 -28.91
N LEU A 46 5.80 -15.57 -27.97
CA LEU A 46 6.18 -14.16 -28.15
C LEU A 46 7.47 -14.03 -28.99
N PRO A 47 7.64 -12.91 -29.71
CA PRO A 47 8.80 -12.69 -30.56
C PRO A 47 10.05 -12.40 -29.71
N VAL A 48 10.95 -13.35 -29.61
CA VAL A 48 12.22 -13.24 -28.86
C VAL A 48 13.38 -13.38 -29.81
N VAL A 49 14.47 -12.65 -29.52
CA VAL A 49 15.74 -12.84 -30.25
C VAL A 49 16.23 -14.28 -30.07
N PRO A 50 16.58 -14.99 -31.15
CA PRO A 50 17.14 -16.34 -31.04
C PRO A 50 18.37 -16.37 -30.15
N GLY A 51 18.34 -17.27 -29.16
CA GLY A 51 19.40 -17.37 -28.18
C GLY A 51 19.43 -18.72 -27.49
N LEU A 52 20.47 -18.90 -26.72
CA LEU A 52 20.69 -20.06 -25.84
C LEU A 52 21.29 -19.63 -24.50
N THR A 53 21.00 -20.41 -23.48
CA THR A 53 21.57 -20.27 -22.15
C THR A 53 22.63 -21.35 -21.93
N VAL A 54 23.82 -20.95 -21.52
CA VAL A 54 24.82 -21.84 -20.94
C VAL A 54 24.58 -21.86 -19.42
N PRO A 55 24.23 -23.00 -18.83
CA PRO A 55 23.87 -23.10 -17.44
C PRO A 55 24.93 -22.61 -16.47
N ILE A 56 24.51 -22.26 -15.28
CA ILE A 56 25.39 -21.91 -14.17
C ILE A 56 26.36 -23.08 -13.94
N GLY A 57 27.65 -22.75 -13.82
CA GLY A 57 28.71 -23.71 -13.68
C GLY A 57 29.23 -24.34 -14.98
N ALA A 58 28.51 -24.17 -16.12
CA ALA A 58 28.96 -24.69 -17.41
C ALA A 58 29.64 -23.65 -18.30
N GLY A 59 29.68 -22.36 -17.87
CA GLY A 59 30.21 -21.28 -18.69
C GLY A 59 31.70 -21.44 -19.14
N SER A 60 32.52 -22.05 -18.34
CA SER A 60 33.90 -22.38 -18.69
C SER A 60 34.00 -23.36 -19.88
N GLY A 61 32.96 -24.15 -20.13
CA GLY A 61 32.91 -25.04 -21.29
C GLY A 61 32.98 -24.31 -22.65
N LEU A 62 32.54 -23.05 -22.71
CA LEU A 62 32.66 -22.25 -23.93
C LEU A 62 34.11 -21.89 -24.28
N GLN A 63 35.09 -22.07 -23.40
CA GLN A 63 36.49 -21.88 -23.68
C GLN A 63 37.07 -23.03 -24.54
N ASP A 64 36.36 -24.17 -24.58
CA ASP A 64 36.69 -25.25 -25.50
C ASP A 64 36.12 -24.91 -26.89
N HIS A 65 37.00 -24.87 -27.90
CA HIS A 65 36.67 -24.48 -29.29
C HIS A 65 35.55 -25.33 -29.88
N GLN A 66 35.51 -26.63 -29.63
CA GLN A 66 34.50 -27.53 -30.16
C GLN A 66 33.12 -27.23 -29.51
N THR A 67 33.09 -26.95 -28.22
CA THR A 67 31.87 -26.56 -27.49
C THR A 67 31.33 -25.23 -27.98
N ALA A 68 32.22 -24.23 -28.15
CA ALA A 68 31.84 -22.91 -28.68
C ALA A 68 31.29 -23.01 -30.12
N THR A 69 31.95 -23.78 -31.00
CA THR A 69 31.50 -24.05 -32.35
C THR A 69 30.12 -24.72 -32.36
N THR A 70 29.89 -25.72 -31.50
CA THR A 70 28.59 -26.37 -31.37
C THR A 70 27.50 -25.40 -30.91
N ALA A 71 27.80 -24.49 -29.97
CA ALA A 71 26.87 -23.46 -29.52
C ALA A 71 26.49 -22.48 -30.66
N ILE A 72 27.49 -22.08 -31.45
CA ILE A 72 27.27 -21.20 -32.63
C ILE A 72 26.44 -21.91 -33.70
N ASP A 73 26.74 -23.13 -34.05
CA ASP A 73 25.95 -23.93 -35.02
C ASP A 73 24.48 -24.11 -34.57
N LEU A 74 24.28 -24.26 -33.27
CA LEU A 74 22.94 -24.37 -32.71
C LEU A 74 22.20 -23.01 -32.81
N LEU A 75 22.90 -21.94 -32.48
CA LEU A 75 22.36 -20.58 -32.58
C LEU A 75 22.02 -20.21 -34.05
N GLU A 76 22.85 -20.59 -35.00
CA GLU A 76 22.58 -20.41 -36.43
C GLU A 76 21.28 -21.15 -36.86
N LYS A 77 21.13 -22.39 -36.43
CA LYS A 77 19.90 -23.17 -36.74
C LYS A 77 18.64 -22.53 -36.12
N LEU A 78 18.76 -21.96 -34.92
CA LEU A 78 17.66 -21.21 -34.28
C LEU A 78 17.38 -19.90 -35.00
N ALA A 79 18.40 -19.16 -35.40
CA ALA A 79 18.27 -17.90 -36.09
C ALA A 79 17.61 -18.05 -37.49
N VAL A 80 17.92 -19.11 -38.23
CA VAL A 80 17.29 -19.42 -39.55
C VAL A 80 15.79 -19.73 -39.39
N ARG A 81 15.37 -20.31 -38.25
CA ARG A 81 13.96 -20.69 -37.99
C ARG A 81 13.17 -19.60 -37.23
N GLY A 82 13.84 -18.60 -36.71
CA GLY A 82 13.26 -17.56 -35.89
C GLY A 82 12.75 -16.38 -36.69
N ILE A 83 12.39 -15.32 -36.01
CA ILE A 83 11.83 -14.06 -36.55
C ILE A 83 12.87 -13.38 -37.48
N TRP A 84 14.15 -13.64 -37.24
CA TRP A 84 15.26 -13.09 -38.01
C TRP A 84 16.05 -14.19 -38.71
N PRO A 85 15.70 -14.51 -39.97
CA PRO A 85 16.50 -15.44 -40.70
C PRO A 85 17.90 -14.86 -40.93
N ALA A 86 18.82 -15.22 -40.06
CA ALA A 86 20.23 -14.88 -40.23
C ALA A 86 20.83 -15.86 -41.27
N VAL A 87 20.90 -15.42 -42.51
CA VAL A 87 21.65 -16.14 -43.53
C VAL A 87 23.09 -15.61 -43.45
N ARG A 88 24.01 -16.46 -43.01
CA ARG A 88 25.44 -16.19 -43.04
C ARG A 88 25.87 -16.01 -44.48
N THR A 89 26.38 -14.82 -44.83
CA THR A 89 27.03 -14.58 -46.14
C THR A 89 28.43 -14.02 -45.86
N GLU A 90 29.33 -14.09 -46.86
CA GLU A 90 30.67 -13.46 -46.74
C GLU A 90 30.62 -11.99 -46.34
N ARG A 91 29.54 -11.29 -46.74
CA ARG A 91 29.28 -9.85 -46.46
C ARG A 91 28.50 -9.58 -45.17
N ARG A 92 27.86 -10.58 -44.60
CA ARG A 92 27.09 -10.49 -43.33
C ARG A 92 27.49 -11.64 -42.41
N PRO A 93 28.54 -11.49 -41.60
CA PRO A 93 28.90 -12.50 -40.62
C PRO A 93 27.80 -12.64 -39.57
N MET A 94 27.65 -13.82 -39.02
CA MET A 94 26.83 -13.99 -37.84
C MET A 94 27.57 -13.35 -36.65
N LEU A 95 27.01 -12.30 -36.12
CA LEU A 95 27.48 -11.65 -34.92
C LEU A 95 26.69 -12.17 -33.70
N MET A 96 27.37 -12.19 -32.56
CA MET A 96 26.76 -12.64 -31.30
C MET A 96 26.84 -11.57 -30.23
N HIS A 97 25.92 -11.69 -29.31
CA HIS A 97 25.86 -10.90 -28.08
C HIS A 97 25.89 -11.84 -26.89
N LEU A 98 26.79 -11.62 -25.95
CA LEU A 98 26.91 -12.40 -24.71
C LEU A 98 26.52 -11.51 -23.53
N ARG A 99 25.62 -12.01 -22.72
CA ARG A 99 25.26 -11.41 -21.42
C ARG A 99 25.21 -12.49 -20.35
N CYS A 100 25.11 -12.10 -19.08
CA CYS A 100 24.96 -13.05 -17.98
C CYS A 100 23.76 -12.70 -17.10
N SER A 101 23.31 -13.69 -16.31
CA SER A 101 22.36 -13.50 -15.22
C SER A 101 22.64 -14.43 -14.06
N ALA A 102 22.34 -13.98 -12.84
CA ALA A 102 22.39 -14.81 -11.65
C ALA A 102 21.03 -15.51 -11.39
N PRO A 103 20.96 -16.44 -10.41
CA PRO A 103 19.70 -17.05 -9.98
C PRO A 103 18.67 -16.08 -9.40
N VAL A 104 19.14 -14.92 -8.96
CA VAL A 104 18.34 -13.83 -8.39
C VAL A 104 18.62 -12.53 -9.16
N PRO A 105 17.73 -11.54 -9.13
CA PRO A 105 17.99 -10.23 -9.72
C PRO A 105 19.25 -9.58 -9.09
N VAL A 106 20.18 -9.14 -9.92
CA VAL A 106 21.44 -8.49 -9.49
C VAL A 106 21.71 -7.29 -10.39
N SER A 107 21.81 -6.11 -9.83
CA SER A 107 22.08 -4.85 -10.56
C SER A 107 23.56 -4.69 -10.98
N ALA A 108 24.48 -5.42 -10.37
CA ALA A 108 25.94 -5.29 -10.55
C ALA A 108 26.56 -6.44 -11.37
N LEU A 109 25.83 -6.92 -12.37
CA LEU A 109 26.37 -7.95 -13.29
C LEU A 109 27.46 -7.38 -14.20
N PRO A 110 28.40 -8.23 -14.71
CA PRO A 110 29.29 -7.84 -15.78
C PRO A 110 28.56 -7.26 -16.98
N PRO A 111 29.13 -6.24 -17.65
CA PRO A 111 28.49 -5.66 -18.85
C PRO A 111 28.38 -6.72 -19.96
N ALA A 112 27.38 -6.54 -20.82
CA ALA A 112 27.21 -7.40 -21.97
C ALA A 112 28.30 -7.13 -23.03
N ILE A 113 28.73 -8.18 -23.71
CA ILE A 113 29.68 -8.15 -24.81
C ILE A 113 28.92 -8.30 -26.12
N SER A 114 29.06 -7.34 -27.03
CA SER A 114 28.38 -7.32 -28.34
C SER A 114 29.38 -7.54 -29.49
N VAL A 115 28.88 -7.77 -30.67
CA VAL A 115 29.64 -7.92 -31.93
C VAL A 115 30.74 -9.00 -31.89
N ILE A 116 30.56 -10.05 -31.06
CA ILE A 116 31.42 -11.23 -31.08
C ILE A 116 31.32 -11.85 -32.49
N GLY A 117 32.47 -12.17 -33.12
CA GLY A 117 32.58 -12.61 -34.51
C GLY A 117 33.02 -11.48 -35.48
N LEU A 118 33.24 -10.26 -34.97
CA LEU A 118 33.80 -9.19 -35.76
C LEU A 118 35.37 -9.35 -35.85
N SER A 119 35.91 -9.01 -36.99
CA SER A 119 37.34 -9.10 -37.24
C SER A 119 37.75 -8.09 -38.30
N SER A 120 39.06 -7.84 -38.44
CA SER A 120 39.59 -6.98 -39.48
C SER A 120 39.27 -7.47 -40.92
N ARG A 121 38.87 -8.74 -41.10
CA ARG A 121 38.50 -9.32 -42.37
C ARG A 121 37.07 -9.01 -42.80
N ASN A 122 36.16 -8.74 -41.88
CA ASN A 122 34.77 -8.59 -42.17
C ASN A 122 34.17 -7.23 -41.81
N ILE A 123 34.92 -6.38 -41.09
CA ILE A 123 34.42 -5.08 -40.60
C ILE A 123 34.04 -4.13 -41.74
N ASP A 124 34.91 -4.02 -42.77
CA ASP A 124 34.66 -3.09 -43.88
C ASP A 124 33.36 -3.47 -44.67
N ALA A 125 33.18 -4.77 -44.89
CA ALA A 125 31.96 -5.26 -45.56
C ALA A 125 30.71 -5.03 -44.71
N LEU A 126 30.88 -5.04 -43.39
CA LEU A 126 29.77 -4.77 -42.46
C LEU A 126 29.43 -3.29 -42.43
N VAL A 127 30.44 -2.43 -42.36
CA VAL A 127 30.28 -0.96 -42.37
C VAL A 127 29.58 -0.51 -43.65
N GLU A 128 30.00 -1.07 -44.82
CA GLU A 128 29.37 -0.81 -46.11
C GLU A 128 27.86 -1.14 -46.13
N VAL A 129 27.47 -2.25 -45.47
CA VAL A 129 26.07 -2.70 -45.43
C VAL A 129 25.20 -1.91 -44.44
N ILE A 130 25.76 -1.53 -43.30
CA ILE A 130 25.04 -0.91 -42.17
C ILE A 130 25.07 0.61 -42.22
N GLY A 131 26.13 1.20 -42.81
CA GLY A 131 26.29 2.65 -42.97
C GLY A 131 26.65 3.40 -41.70
N ARG A 132 27.08 2.69 -40.60
CA ARG A 132 27.46 3.29 -39.33
C ARG A 132 28.80 2.77 -38.83
N GLU A 133 29.81 3.36 -39.39
CA GLU A 133 31.17 3.00 -39.05
C GLU A 133 31.49 3.19 -37.57
N ARG A 134 31.20 4.37 -37.03
CA ARG A 134 31.52 4.73 -35.65
C ARG A 134 30.97 3.76 -34.61
N ASP A 135 29.67 3.43 -34.71
CA ASP A 135 29.03 2.58 -33.70
C ASP A 135 29.55 1.15 -33.71
N ILE A 136 29.97 0.67 -34.89
CA ILE A 136 30.57 -0.67 -35.00
C ILE A 136 31.94 -0.65 -34.33
N TYR A 137 32.75 0.36 -34.60
CA TYR A 137 34.07 0.52 -34.00
C TYR A 137 33.98 0.76 -32.50
N ASP A 138 33.06 1.62 -32.01
CA ASP A 138 32.83 1.85 -30.57
C ASP A 138 32.52 0.53 -29.83
N SER A 139 31.61 -0.27 -30.41
CA SER A 139 31.29 -1.57 -29.82
C SER A 139 32.44 -2.57 -29.86
N TRP A 140 33.22 -2.55 -30.92
CA TRP A 140 34.35 -3.46 -31.06
C TRP A 140 35.48 -3.08 -30.14
N ALA A 141 35.79 -1.79 -30.02
CA ALA A 141 36.80 -1.28 -29.08
C ALA A 141 36.45 -1.61 -27.64
N ALA A 142 35.17 -1.38 -27.24
CA ALA A 142 34.68 -1.73 -25.91
C ALA A 142 34.82 -3.25 -25.61
N ASN A 143 34.49 -4.09 -26.59
CA ASN A 143 34.67 -5.55 -26.42
C ASN A 143 36.12 -5.96 -26.32
N LEU A 144 36.99 -5.48 -27.20
CA LEU A 144 38.41 -5.76 -27.17
C LEU A 144 39.03 -5.37 -25.82
N ARG A 145 38.73 -4.16 -25.36
CA ARG A 145 39.17 -3.68 -24.06
C ARG A 145 38.66 -4.57 -22.90
N PHE A 146 37.40 -4.92 -22.87
CA PHE A 146 36.83 -5.76 -21.81
C PHE A 146 37.47 -7.15 -21.80
N VAL A 147 37.71 -7.76 -22.97
CA VAL A 147 38.33 -9.05 -23.10
C VAL A 147 39.85 -8.97 -22.75
N ALA A 148 40.53 -7.91 -23.19
CA ALA A 148 41.93 -7.66 -22.87
C ALA A 148 42.15 -7.59 -21.35
N GLU A 149 41.36 -6.73 -20.66
CA GLU A 149 41.44 -6.56 -19.22
C GLU A 149 41.12 -7.86 -18.44
N ASN A 150 40.03 -8.54 -18.79
CA ASN A 150 39.48 -9.61 -17.91
C ASN A 150 39.79 -11.04 -18.34
N ALA A 151 40.24 -11.29 -19.59
CA ALA A 151 40.58 -12.63 -20.06
C ALA A 151 42.02 -12.79 -20.48
N LEU A 152 42.64 -11.71 -20.97
CA LEU A 152 44.02 -11.72 -21.49
C LEU A 152 45.03 -11.10 -20.52
N GLU A 153 44.52 -10.51 -19.41
CA GLU A 153 45.35 -9.94 -18.33
C GLU A 153 46.25 -8.80 -18.78
N VAL A 154 45.85 -8.05 -19.83
CA VAL A 154 46.53 -6.82 -20.26
C VAL A 154 46.37 -5.76 -19.16
N ASP A 155 47.46 -4.99 -18.92
CA ASP A 155 47.46 -3.98 -17.87
C ASP A 155 46.39 -2.90 -18.13
N VAL A 156 45.71 -2.50 -17.06
CA VAL A 156 44.64 -1.51 -17.15
C VAL A 156 45.18 -0.12 -17.46
N ASP A 157 46.35 0.19 -16.92
CA ASP A 157 47.03 1.49 -17.17
C ASP A 157 47.40 1.62 -18.65
N ASP A 158 47.92 0.56 -19.28
CA ASP A 158 48.22 0.55 -20.72
C ASP A 158 46.93 0.72 -21.56
N LEU A 159 45.81 0.12 -21.13
CA LEU A 159 44.53 0.27 -21.79
C LEU A 159 43.91 1.67 -21.60
N ASP A 160 44.19 2.33 -20.49
CA ASP A 160 43.72 3.70 -20.23
C ASP A 160 44.56 4.71 -21.02
N ASP A 161 45.91 4.58 -21.03
CA ASP A 161 46.81 5.41 -21.82
C ASP A 161 46.48 5.32 -23.32
N LEU A 162 46.23 4.09 -23.82
CA LEU A 162 45.85 3.89 -25.22
C LEU A 162 44.51 4.58 -25.55
N ALA A 163 43.56 4.56 -24.62
CA ALA A 163 42.26 5.21 -24.82
C ALA A 163 42.40 6.74 -24.85
N ASP A 164 43.27 7.30 -24.03
CA ASP A 164 43.55 8.75 -24.01
C ASP A 164 44.30 9.19 -25.28
N ASP A 165 45.24 8.38 -25.77
CA ASP A 165 46.01 8.66 -27.00
C ASP A 165 45.14 8.51 -28.27
N HIS A 166 44.10 7.67 -28.22
CA HIS A 166 43.23 7.36 -29.35
C HIS A 166 41.73 7.60 -28.99
N PRO A 167 41.26 8.84 -28.92
CA PRO A 167 39.86 9.14 -28.53
C PRO A 167 38.81 8.70 -29.59
N ASP A 168 39.25 8.39 -30.82
CA ASP A 168 38.40 7.86 -31.88
C ASP A 168 38.51 6.33 -31.93
N SER A 169 37.42 5.62 -31.75
CA SER A 169 37.37 4.16 -31.70
C SER A 169 37.88 3.49 -33.01
N ARG A 170 37.79 4.18 -34.15
CA ARG A 170 38.34 3.69 -35.41
C ARG A 170 39.87 3.59 -35.34
N ALA A 171 40.51 4.57 -34.72
CA ALA A 171 41.97 4.53 -34.49
C ALA A 171 42.33 3.63 -33.29
N GLN A 172 41.43 3.55 -32.29
CA GLN A 172 41.67 2.77 -31.10
C GLN A 172 41.68 1.26 -31.34
N VAL A 173 40.84 0.72 -32.24
CA VAL A 173 40.74 -0.72 -32.52
C VAL A 173 42.06 -1.30 -33.05
N PRO A 174 42.71 -0.75 -34.06
CA PRO A 174 44.01 -1.24 -34.51
C PRO A 174 45.07 -1.22 -33.38
N ALA A 175 45.11 -0.14 -32.58
CA ALA A 175 46.05 -0.01 -31.47
C ALA A 175 45.76 -1.04 -30.36
N LEU A 176 44.49 -1.30 -30.03
CA LEU A 176 44.13 -2.38 -29.10
C LEU A 176 44.52 -3.76 -29.58
N LEU A 177 44.38 -4.05 -30.88
CA LEU A 177 44.79 -5.33 -31.45
C LEU A 177 46.30 -5.50 -31.39
N GLU A 178 47.11 -4.45 -31.64
CA GLU A 178 48.56 -4.44 -31.51
C GLU A 178 48.95 -4.61 -30.04
N LEU A 179 48.38 -3.87 -29.10
CA LEU A 179 48.68 -4.01 -27.68
C LEU A 179 48.37 -5.42 -27.15
N ILE A 180 47.24 -6.01 -27.62
CA ILE A 180 46.90 -7.41 -27.25
C ILE A 180 47.96 -8.38 -27.78
N GLU A 181 48.41 -8.21 -29.04
CA GLU A 181 49.46 -9.09 -29.64
C GLU A 181 50.80 -8.90 -28.94
N GLU A 182 51.19 -7.68 -28.61
CA GLU A 182 52.42 -7.41 -27.86
C GLU A 182 52.35 -8.02 -26.45
N SER A 183 51.25 -7.85 -25.74
CA SER A 183 51.10 -8.34 -24.35
C SER A 183 50.94 -9.86 -24.26
N THR A 184 50.31 -10.52 -25.24
CA THR A 184 50.01 -11.96 -25.19
C THR A 184 50.92 -12.81 -26.06
N GLY A 185 51.70 -12.17 -26.98
CA GLY A 185 52.51 -12.88 -27.98
C GLY A 185 51.68 -13.53 -29.11
N SER A 186 50.37 -13.23 -29.20
CA SER A 186 49.50 -13.80 -30.22
C SER A 186 48.46 -12.80 -30.66
N PRO A 187 48.12 -12.72 -31.98
CA PRO A 187 47.09 -11.82 -32.45
C PRO A 187 45.71 -12.21 -31.88
N PHE A 188 44.82 -11.22 -31.72
CA PHE A 188 43.44 -11.47 -31.30
C PHE A 188 42.72 -12.37 -32.34
N PRO A 189 42.03 -13.44 -31.94
CA PRO A 189 41.49 -14.44 -32.84
C PRO A 189 40.45 -13.88 -33.80
N ALA A 190 40.55 -14.26 -35.09
CA ALA A 190 39.51 -13.94 -36.07
C ALA A 190 38.36 -14.97 -36.10
N ASP A 191 38.55 -16.12 -35.47
CA ASP A 191 37.53 -17.18 -35.38
C ASP A 191 36.45 -16.82 -34.32
N PRO A 192 35.15 -16.79 -34.68
CA PRO A 192 34.04 -16.49 -33.75
C PRO A 192 33.96 -17.43 -32.55
N ALA A 193 34.39 -18.70 -32.68
CA ALA A 193 34.32 -19.65 -31.58
C ALA A 193 35.42 -19.33 -30.52
N GLU A 194 36.60 -18.97 -30.96
CA GLU A 194 37.69 -18.54 -30.07
C GLU A 194 37.33 -17.22 -29.38
N GLN A 195 36.71 -16.26 -30.11
CA GLN A 195 36.21 -15.00 -29.54
C GLN A 195 35.13 -15.24 -28.49
N LEU A 196 34.17 -16.15 -28.74
CA LEU A 196 33.11 -16.49 -27.79
C LEU A 196 33.73 -17.12 -26.51
N GLY A 197 34.72 -17.95 -26.66
CA GLY A 197 35.48 -18.54 -25.54
C GLY A 197 36.19 -17.50 -24.69
N LEU A 198 36.87 -16.53 -25.30
CA LEU A 198 37.49 -15.40 -24.60
C LEU A 198 36.49 -14.50 -23.92
N ALA A 199 35.38 -14.18 -24.59
CA ALA A 199 34.30 -13.40 -24.02
C ALA A 199 33.69 -14.09 -22.78
N ALA A 200 33.44 -15.38 -22.85
CA ALA A 200 32.97 -16.17 -21.71
C ALA A 200 33.96 -16.17 -20.54
N LYS A 201 35.25 -16.34 -20.83
CA LYS A 201 36.32 -16.27 -19.82
C LYS A 201 36.36 -14.91 -19.16
N ALA A 202 36.31 -13.83 -19.93
CA ALA A 202 36.31 -12.46 -19.42
C ALA A 202 35.12 -12.16 -18.49
N MET A 203 33.92 -12.63 -18.87
CA MET A 203 32.72 -12.42 -18.08
C MET A 203 32.75 -13.18 -16.74
N LEU A 204 33.19 -14.43 -16.77
CA LEU A 204 33.38 -15.25 -15.55
C LEU A 204 34.46 -14.67 -14.64
N ALA A 205 35.60 -14.24 -15.20
CA ALA A 205 36.68 -13.62 -14.45
C ALA A 205 36.23 -12.30 -13.79
N ARG A 206 35.52 -11.47 -14.52
CA ARG A 206 34.94 -10.22 -13.98
C ARG A 206 33.97 -10.47 -12.83
N TRP A 207 33.13 -11.47 -12.92
CA TRP A 207 32.22 -11.88 -11.84
C TRP A 207 33.00 -12.39 -10.62
N ALA A 208 34.03 -13.18 -10.83
CA ALA A 208 34.88 -13.73 -9.77
C ALA A 208 35.84 -12.69 -9.14
N SER A 209 36.05 -11.53 -9.78
CA SER A 209 37.02 -10.51 -9.36
C SER A 209 36.65 -9.91 -7.98
N PRO A 210 37.61 -9.26 -7.28
CA PRO A 210 37.39 -8.56 -6.04
C PRO A 210 36.26 -7.50 -6.13
N ARG A 211 36.11 -6.89 -7.31
CA ARG A 211 35.01 -5.94 -7.57
C ARG A 211 33.64 -6.65 -7.60
N GLY A 212 33.53 -7.79 -8.27
CA GLY A 212 32.33 -8.63 -8.30
C GLY A 212 31.99 -9.18 -6.93
N GLN A 213 32.96 -9.59 -6.13
CA GLN A 213 32.77 -10.06 -4.76
C GLN A 213 32.24 -8.93 -3.85
N ARG A 214 32.82 -7.73 -3.92
CA ARG A 214 32.32 -6.58 -3.15
C ARG A 214 30.90 -6.22 -3.52
N ALA A 215 30.55 -6.26 -4.80
CA ALA A 215 29.19 -5.99 -5.26
C ALA A 215 28.18 -7.03 -4.69
N ARG A 216 28.53 -8.32 -4.69
CA ARG A 216 27.68 -9.37 -4.08
C ARG A 216 27.48 -9.17 -2.58
N ARG A 217 28.55 -8.88 -1.84
CA ARG A 217 28.49 -8.63 -0.40
C ARG A 217 27.65 -7.41 -0.04
N ALA A 218 27.75 -6.34 -0.84
CA ALA A 218 26.90 -5.15 -0.66
C ALA A 218 25.40 -5.44 -0.84
N LEU A 219 25.07 -6.48 -1.61
CA LEU A 219 23.70 -6.95 -1.83
C LEU A 219 23.32 -8.15 -0.94
N SER A 220 24.17 -8.50 0.04
CA SER A 220 23.98 -9.65 0.94
C SER A 220 23.85 -11.00 0.19
N LEU A 221 24.52 -11.12 -0.96
CA LEU A 221 24.51 -12.34 -1.78
C LEU A 221 25.71 -13.24 -1.46
N PRO A 222 25.59 -14.57 -1.64
CA PRO A 222 26.69 -15.52 -1.44
C PRO A 222 27.92 -15.22 -2.33
N ASP A 223 29.10 -15.40 -1.79
CA ASP A 223 30.35 -15.17 -2.53
C ASP A 223 30.54 -16.16 -3.69
N ASP A 224 30.00 -17.38 -3.58
CA ASP A 224 30.03 -18.45 -4.57
C ASP A 224 28.87 -18.46 -5.56
N LEU A 225 28.02 -17.41 -5.53
CA LEU A 225 26.89 -17.28 -6.45
C LEU A 225 27.36 -17.31 -7.90
N GLY A 226 26.96 -18.34 -8.64
CA GLY A 226 27.30 -18.51 -10.04
C GLY A 226 26.45 -17.64 -10.98
N ILE A 227 26.87 -17.54 -12.23
CA ILE A 227 26.12 -16.88 -13.31
C ILE A 227 25.91 -17.84 -14.49
N ALA A 228 24.76 -17.74 -15.13
CA ALA A 228 24.49 -18.32 -16.43
C ALA A 228 24.93 -17.34 -17.52
N LEU A 229 25.37 -17.86 -18.67
CA LEU A 229 25.75 -17.06 -19.84
C LEU A 229 24.68 -17.22 -20.94
N HIS A 230 24.31 -16.11 -21.54
CA HIS A 230 23.27 -16.06 -22.59
C HIS A 230 23.90 -15.59 -23.89
N VAL A 231 23.98 -16.51 -24.87
CA VAL A 231 24.50 -16.21 -26.20
C VAL A 231 23.29 -16.02 -27.13
N ARG A 232 23.18 -14.88 -27.75
CA ARG A 232 22.09 -14.59 -28.69
C ARG A 232 22.63 -14.08 -30.00
N ALA A 233 21.88 -14.33 -31.08
CA ALA A 233 22.19 -13.78 -32.38
C ALA A 233 22.08 -12.25 -32.34
N LEU A 234 23.07 -11.55 -32.90
CA LEU A 234 23.05 -10.12 -33.07
C LEU A 234 22.85 -9.81 -34.55
N ARG A 235 21.72 -9.19 -34.90
CA ARG A 235 21.49 -8.67 -36.21
C ARG A 235 21.68 -7.15 -36.19
N LEU A 236 22.55 -6.65 -37.01
CA LEU A 236 22.70 -5.23 -37.22
C LEU A 236 21.80 -4.90 -38.43
N GLY A 237 20.70 -4.18 -38.14
CA GLY A 237 19.72 -3.78 -39.16
C GLY A 237 20.09 -2.43 -39.78
N SER A 238 19.35 -2.04 -40.81
CA SER A 238 19.46 -0.71 -41.44
C SER A 238 19.12 0.37 -40.42
N TRP A 239 19.86 1.46 -40.46
CA TRP A 239 19.76 2.54 -39.49
C TRP A 239 18.37 3.17 -39.36
N ASN A 240 17.72 3.41 -40.53
CA ASN A 240 16.42 4.09 -40.60
C ASN A 240 15.22 3.22 -40.21
N GLU A 241 15.42 1.92 -40.00
CA GLU A 241 14.35 0.97 -39.68
C GLU A 241 14.67 0.09 -38.48
N SER A 242 15.67 0.52 -37.67
CA SER A 242 16.17 -0.26 -36.55
C SER A 242 16.40 0.64 -35.34
N GLY A 243 16.23 0.09 -34.15
CA GLY A 243 16.42 0.80 -32.90
C GLY A 243 16.02 -0.07 -31.73
N TYR A 244 15.94 0.52 -30.57
CA TYR A 244 15.43 -0.15 -29.37
C TYR A 244 14.41 0.73 -28.65
N GLY A 245 13.56 0.11 -27.83
CA GLY A 245 12.55 0.82 -27.04
C GLY A 245 12.19 0.10 -25.77
N SER A 246 11.49 0.82 -24.94
CA SER A 246 10.80 0.28 -23.77
C SER A 246 9.34 0.70 -23.78
N ALA A 247 8.48 -0.16 -23.27
CA ALA A 247 7.05 0.11 -23.21
C ALA A 247 6.42 -0.53 -21.97
N ILE A 248 5.37 0.11 -21.48
CA ILE A 248 4.53 -0.35 -20.36
C ILE A 248 3.11 -0.55 -20.90
N SER A 249 2.43 -1.59 -20.43
CA SER A 249 1.10 -1.99 -20.93
C SER A 249 -0.03 -1.04 -20.55
N ARG A 250 0.10 -0.35 -19.44
CA ARG A 250 -0.96 0.50 -18.87
C ARG A 250 -0.46 1.88 -18.51
N ASP A 251 -1.34 2.86 -18.67
CA ASP A 251 -1.16 4.17 -18.04
C ASP A 251 -1.29 4.01 -16.52
N LEU A 252 -0.20 4.24 -15.79
CA LEU A 252 -0.15 4.04 -14.35
C LEU A 252 -1.01 5.05 -13.57
N GLU A 253 -1.34 6.20 -14.17
CA GLU A 253 -2.20 7.20 -13.54
C GLU A 253 -3.68 6.84 -13.61
N THR A 254 -4.13 6.36 -14.76
CA THR A 254 -5.53 6.01 -15.01
C THR A 254 -5.85 4.54 -14.79
N GLY A 255 -4.85 3.67 -14.82
CA GLY A 255 -4.99 2.21 -14.76
C GLY A 255 -5.44 1.57 -16.06
N ARG A 256 -5.79 2.34 -17.08
CA ARG A 256 -6.33 1.83 -18.35
C ARG A 256 -5.26 1.14 -19.17
N PHE A 257 -5.64 0.08 -19.87
CA PHE A 257 -4.80 -0.54 -20.87
C PHE A 257 -4.54 0.48 -21.98
N ALA A 258 -3.34 1.01 -22.03
CA ALA A 258 -2.88 2.03 -22.99
C ALA A 258 -1.36 1.93 -23.08
N PRO A 259 -0.85 1.03 -23.94
CA PRO A 259 0.58 0.85 -24.13
C PRO A 259 1.27 2.15 -24.48
N HIS A 260 2.29 2.50 -23.72
CA HIS A 260 3.08 3.72 -23.92
C HIS A 260 4.54 3.47 -23.60
N GLY A 261 5.42 4.33 -24.07
CA GLY A 261 6.85 4.20 -23.87
C GLY A 261 7.63 5.03 -24.88
N VAL A 262 8.89 4.68 -25.05
CA VAL A 262 9.79 5.38 -25.94
C VAL A 262 10.50 4.42 -26.92
N PHE A 263 10.80 4.91 -28.10
CA PHE A 263 11.59 4.23 -29.09
C PHE A 263 12.77 5.13 -29.54
N HIS A 264 13.94 4.57 -29.59
CA HIS A 264 15.15 5.27 -30.02
C HIS A 264 15.56 4.75 -31.40
N LEU A 265 15.13 5.49 -32.44
CA LEU A 265 15.46 5.14 -33.80
C LEU A 265 16.96 5.30 -34.03
N GLY A 266 17.55 4.28 -34.62
CA GLY A 266 18.92 4.26 -34.95
C GLY A 266 19.91 4.26 -33.80
N VAL A 267 19.47 4.12 -32.55
CA VAL A 267 20.30 4.09 -31.34
C VAL A 267 20.45 2.65 -30.83
N ARG A 268 21.54 2.35 -30.17
CA ARG A 268 21.75 1.05 -29.51
C ARG A 268 21.45 1.14 -28.02
N ARG A 269 21.01 0.04 -27.42
CA ARG A 269 20.78 -0.08 -25.97
C ARG A 269 22.04 0.26 -25.15
N ALA A 270 23.22 0.08 -25.71
CA ALA A 270 24.50 0.37 -25.03
C ALA A 270 24.91 1.84 -25.12
N ASP A 271 24.15 2.70 -25.80
CA ASP A 271 24.46 4.13 -25.87
C ASP A 271 24.20 4.77 -24.51
N PRO A 272 25.19 5.39 -23.85
CA PRO A 272 25.02 5.97 -22.53
C PRO A 272 24.12 7.21 -22.52
N ASN A 273 23.87 7.83 -23.68
CA ASN A 273 23.04 9.02 -23.79
C ASN A 273 22.16 8.96 -25.07
N PRO A 274 21.11 8.11 -25.05
CA PRO A 274 20.30 7.89 -26.25
C PRO A 274 19.37 9.08 -26.62
N GLY A 275 19.36 10.12 -25.83
CA GLY A 275 18.43 11.25 -25.98
C GLY A 275 17.02 10.91 -25.47
N PRO A 276 16.05 11.82 -25.64
CA PRO A 276 14.71 11.68 -25.08
C PRO A 276 13.86 10.54 -25.69
N GLY A 277 14.27 9.99 -26.83
CA GLY A 277 13.50 8.98 -27.59
C GLY A 277 12.26 9.56 -28.29
N ASP A 278 11.74 8.80 -29.23
CA ASP A 278 10.52 9.12 -29.98
C ASP A 278 9.33 8.38 -29.35
N PRO A 279 8.09 8.91 -29.49
CA PRO A 279 6.88 8.19 -29.09
C PRO A 279 6.75 6.84 -29.81
N LEU A 280 6.11 5.85 -29.17
CA LEU A 280 5.97 4.49 -29.71
C LEU A 280 5.26 4.42 -31.08
N ASP A 281 4.37 5.35 -31.39
CA ASP A 281 3.65 5.41 -32.66
C ASP A 281 4.58 5.67 -33.88
N GLN A 282 5.80 6.16 -33.63
CA GLN A 282 6.84 6.34 -34.64
C GLN A 282 7.76 5.12 -34.80
N THR A 283 7.50 4.03 -34.07
CA THR A 283 8.30 2.80 -34.17
C THR A 283 8.16 2.16 -35.55
N PRO A 284 9.26 1.86 -36.26
CA PRO A 284 9.22 1.16 -37.52
C PRO A 284 8.56 -0.22 -37.40
N GLY A 285 7.51 -0.48 -38.18
CA GLY A 285 6.73 -1.73 -38.12
C GLY A 285 5.45 -1.62 -37.30
N GLY A 286 5.27 -0.49 -36.57
CA GLY A 286 4.03 -0.16 -35.87
C GLY A 286 3.94 -0.79 -34.47
N VAL A 287 3.15 -0.15 -33.60
CA VAL A 287 2.92 -0.54 -32.20
C VAL A 287 1.85 -1.62 -32.00
N GLN A 288 1.08 -1.97 -33.04
CA GLN A 288 -0.04 -2.92 -32.91
C GLN A 288 0.37 -4.31 -32.39
N ILE A 289 1.62 -4.71 -32.60
CA ILE A 289 2.13 -5.97 -32.06
C ILE A 289 2.32 -5.89 -30.54
N LEU A 290 2.59 -4.70 -29.97
CA LEU A 290 2.75 -4.51 -28.52
C LEU A 290 1.43 -4.78 -27.78
N ASP A 291 0.28 -4.41 -28.34
CA ASP A 291 -1.03 -4.70 -27.75
C ASP A 291 -1.23 -6.22 -27.57
N GLN A 292 -0.85 -7.01 -28.58
CA GLN A 292 -0.95 -8.46 -28.52
C GLN A 292 0.07 -9.06 -27.54
N ILE A 293 1.28 -8.51 -27.51
CA ILE A 293 2.33 -8.91 -26.56
C ILE A 293 1.83 -8.66 -25.12
N PHE A 294 1.33 -7.47 -24.83
CA PHE A 294 0.85 -7.12 -23.50
C PHE A 294 -0.40 -7.90 -23.09
N ALA A 295 -1.33 -8.13 -24.01
CA ALA A 295 -2.49 -8.98 -23.74
C ALA A 295 -2.11 -10.43 -23.38
N THR A 296 -0.93 -10.89 -23.83
CA THR A 296 -0.38 -12.20 -23.48
C THR A 296 0.43 -12.14 -22.16
N LEU A 297 1.16 -11.05 -21.94
CA LEU A 297 2.06 -10.92 -20.78
C LEU A 297 1.34 -10.62 -19.48
N GLU A 298 0.35 -9.73 -19.45
CA GLU A 298 -0.35 -9.37 -18.22
C GLU A 298 -0.95 -10.59 -17.48
N PRO A 299 -1.66 -11.52 -18.16
CA PRO A 299 -2.14 -12.74 -17.51
C PRO A 299 -1.01 -13.64 -16.99
N HIS A 300 0.10 -13.71 -17.70
CA HIS A 300 1.24 -14.54 -17.32
C HIS A 300 1.99 -13.96 -16.13
N LEU A 301 2.27 -12.66 -16.17
CA LEU A 301 3.00 -11.93 -15.11
C LEU A 301 2.12 -11.63 -13.89
N ARG A 302 0.79 -11.67 -14.06
CA ARG A 302 -0.21 -11.20 -13.07
C ARG A 302 0.10 -9.79 -12.57
N GLY A 303 0.59 -8.93 -13.48
CA GLY A 303 1.06 -7.60 -13.19
C GLY A 303 1.01 -6.71 -14.42
N VAL A 304 1.11 -5.41 -14.22
CA VAL A 304 1.33 -4.45 -15.31
C VAL A 304 2.64 -4.81 -15.98
N ALA A 305 2.60 -5.09 -17.27
CA ALA A 305 3.77 -5.58 -17.99
C ALA A 305 4.64 -4.42 -18.48
N GLU A 306 5.94 -4.54 -18.29
CA GLU A 306 6.98 -3.71 -18.88
C GLU A 306 7.84 -4.57 -19.80
N VAL A 307 8.16 -4.06 -20.98
CA VAL A 307 9.01 -4.75 -21.95
C VAL A 307 10.12 -3.84 -22.42
N GLU A 308 11.30 -4.44 -22.64
CA GLU A 308 12.33 -3.88 -23.51
C GLU A 308 12.33 -4.66 -24.80
N PHE A 309 12.42 -3.95 -25.90
CA PHE A 309 12.39 -4.56 -27.22
C PHE A 309 13.39 -3.89 -28.18
N GLU A 310 13.78 -4.63 -29.19
CA GLU A 310 14.49 -4.07 -30.33
C GLU A 310 13.69 -4.26 -31.60
N VAL A 311 13.85 -3.33 -32.50
CA VAL A 311 13.36 -3.43 -33.86
C VAL A 311 14.53 -3.52 -34.81
N ARG A 312 14.50 -4.47 -35.75
CA ARG A 312 15.50 -4.62 -36.81
C ARG A 312 14.79 -4.83 -38.10
N ASP A 313 15.05 -3.95 -39.06
CA ASP A 313 14.38 -3.99 -40.36
C ASP A 313 12.86 -4.17 -40.20
N ARG A 314 12.22 -3.37 -39.37
CA ARG A 314 10.78 -3.33 -39.04
C ARG A 314 10.24 -4.57 -38.30
N GLN A 315 11.07 -5.46 -37.85
CA GLN A 315 10.66 -6.63 -37.04
C GLN A 315 11.02 -6.41 -35.56
N LEU A 316 10.01 -6.54 -34.68
CA LEU A 316 10.15 -6.39 -33.25
C LEU A 316 10.54 -7.72 -32.61
N ALA A 317 11.48 -7.67 -31.68
CA ALA A 317 11.81 -8.79 -30.80
C ALA A 317 12.01 -8.29 -29.35
N LEU A 318 11.50 -9.06 -28.40
CA LEU A 318 11.63 -8.79 -26.99
C LEU A 318 13.06 -9.09 -26.49
N LEU A 319 13.56 -8.20 -25.66
CA LEU A 319 14.83 -8.31 -24.95
C LEU A 319 14.62 -8.69 -23.49
N SER A 320 13.54 -8.21 -22.90
CA SER A 320 13.08 -8.52 -21.55
C SER A 320 11.60 -8.23 -21.39
N ALA A 321 10.96 -8.90 -20.44
CA ALA A 321 9.59 -8.64 -20.02
C ALA A 321 9.45 -8.92 -18.51
N GLN A 322 8.94 -7.96 -17.78
CA GLN A 322 8.77 -8.07 -16.34
C GLN A 322 7.48 -7.38 -15.89
N ALA A 323 7.05 -7.68 -14.67
CA ALA A 323 6.02 -6.87 -14.04
C ALA A 323 6.62 -5.58 -13.50
N VAL A 324 5.90 -4.48 -13.62
CA VAL A 324 6.26 -3.21 -12.98
C VAL A 324 6.21 -3.40 -11.46
N GLU A 325 7.28 -3.08 -10.75
CA GLU A 325 7.37 -3.31 -9.30
C GLU A 325 6.32 -2.52 -8.51
N HIS A 326 6.09 -1.26 -8.87
CA HIS A 326 5.18 -0.37 -8.16
C HIS A 326 4.19 0.30 -9.12
N PRO A 327 3.24 -0.46 -9.69
CA PRO A 327 2.35 0.08 -10.71
C PRO A 327 1.29 1.05 -10.16
N GLY A 328 1.16 1.14 -8.85
CA GLY A 328 0.15 1.92 -8.15
C GLY A 328 -1.21 1.20 -8.03
N PRO A 329 -1.99 1.53 -7.00
CA PRO A 329 -3.21 0.78 -6.69
C PRO A 329 -4.29 0.90 -7.78
N ARG A 330 -4.35 2.01 -8.51
CA ARG A 330 -5.31 2.20 -9.60
C ARG A 330 -5.03 1.23 -10.76
N ALA A 331 -3.78 1.13 -11.17
CA ALA A 331 -3.38 0.22 -12.24
C ALA A 331 -3.59 -1.25 -11.85
N ILE A 332 -3.30 -1.61 -10.59
CA ILE A 332 -3.57 -2.94 -10.04
C ILE A 332 -5.07 -3.25 -10.06
N THR A 333 -5.91 -2.31 -9.61
CA THR A 333 -7.37 -2.50 -9.55
C THR A 333 -7.95 -2.75 -10.95
N HIS A 334 -7.61 -1.92 -11.93
CA HIS A 334 -8.05 -2.10 -13.30
C HIS A 334 -7.56 -3.42 -13.89
N LEU A 335 -6.27 -3.75 -13.72
CA LEU A 335 -5.69 -5.01 -14.18
C LEU A 335 -6.41 -6.22 -13.58
N ALA A 336 -6.64 -6.24 -12.27
CA ALA A 336 -7.28 -7.34 -11.56
C ALA A 336 -8.70 -7.60 -12.10
N VAL A 337 -9.47 -6.53 -12.32
CA VAL A 337 -10.83 -6.62 -12.84
C VAL A 337 -10.82 -7.08 -14.30
N ASP A 338 -9.93 -6.54 -15.13
CA ASP A 338 -9.80 -6.93 -16.54
C ASP A 338 -9.42 -8.42 -16.68
N LEU A 339 -8.42 -8.88 -15.94
CA LEU A 339 -7.97 -10.27 -15.95
C LEU A 339 -9.05 -11.25 -15.48
N ALA A 340 -9.80 -10.89 -14.43
CA ALA A 340 -10.88 -11.73 -13.92
C ALA A 340 -12.08 -11.75 -14.89
N THR A 341 -12.40 -10.60 -15.50
CA THR A 341 -13.48 -10.50 -16.48
C THR A 341 -13.15 -11.29 -17.75
N ALA A 342 -11.89 -11.28 -18.16
CA ALA A 342 -11.39 -12.09 -19.28
C ALA A 342 -11.28 -13.60 -18.95
N GLY A 343 -11.50 -14.00 -17.68
CA GLY A 343 -11.36 -15.39 -17.24
C GLY A 343 -9.92 -15.89 -17.13
N SER A 344 -8.93 -14.99 -17.16
CA SER A 344 -7.50 -15.32 -17.01
C SER A 344 -7.12 -15.66 -15.57
N ILE A 345 -7.82 -15.07 -14.62
CA ILE A 345 -7.72 -15.36 -13.19
C ILE A 345 -9.12 -15.47 -12.60
N ASN A 346 -9.26 -16.09 -11.43
CA ASN A 346 -10.53 -16.11 -10.72
C ASN A 346 -10.71 -14.87 -9.82
N ARG A 347 -11.93 -14.63 -9.32
CA ARG A 347 -12.26 -13.46 -8.48
C ARG A 347 -11.43 -13.41 -7.19
N SER A 348 -11.12 -14.56 -6.59
CA SER A 348 -10.29 -14.63 -5.39
C SER A 348 -8.85 -14.21 -5.66
N GLU A 349 -8.31 -14.58 -6.83
CA GLU A 349 -6.99 -14.13 -7.27
C GLU A 349 -6.99 -12.63 -7.54
N ALA A 350 -8.04 -12.10 -8.17
CA ALA A 350 -8.17 -10.67 -8.44
C ALA A 350 -8.22 -9.84 -7.14
N VAL A 351 -9.00 -10.30 -6.15
CA VAL A 351 -9.10 -9.63 -4.84
C VAL A 351 -7.74 -9.60 -4.13
N ARG A 352 -6.94 -10.67 -4.21
CA ARG A 352 -5.59 -10.72 -3.63
C ARG A 352 -4.57 -9.78 -4.30
N MET A 353 -4.82 -9.31 -5.52
CA MET A 353 -3.88 -8.43 -6.22
C MET A 353 -3.79 -7.04 -5.61
N LEU A 354 -4.85 -6.54 -4.99
CA LEU A 354 -4.87 -5.22 -4.35
C LEU A 354 -4.68 -5.36 -2.84
N GLU A 355 -3.54 -4.91 -2.34
CA GLU A 355 -3.29 -4.86 -0.89
C GLU A 355 -4.21 -3.83 -0.22
N PRO A 356 -4.82 -4.17 0.95
CA PRO A 356 -5.74 -3.28 1.64
C PRO A 356 -5.14 -1.91 2.00
N ASP A 357 -3.87 -1.85 2.35
CA ASP A 357 -3.17 -0.61 2.71
C ASP A 357 -3.04 0.35 1.52
N LEU A 358 -2.86 -0.19 0.32
CA LEU A 358 -2.78 0.62 -0.90
C LEU A 358 -4.13 1.21 -1.31
N MET A 359 -5.24 0.65 -0.82
CA MET A 359 -6.57 1.15 -1.14
C MET A 359 -6.82 2.57 -0.62
N GLN A 360 -6.18 2.97 0.47
CA GLN A 360 -6.31 4.33 1.00
C GLN A 360 -5.94 5.39 -0.04
N ASP A 361 -5.01 5.08 -0.93
CA ASP A 361 -4.58 5.97 -2.01
C ASP A 361 -5.67 6.21 -3.08
N LEU A 362 -6.61 5.29 -3.21
CA LEU A 362 -7.75 5.42 -4.12
C LEU A 362 -8.89 6.22 -3.49
N LEU A 363 -8.98 6.24 -2.17
CA LEU A 363 -10.09 6.85 -1.42
C LEU A 363 -9.82 8.29 -1.01
N HIS A 364 -8.56 8.74 -1.08
CA HIS A 364 -8.14 10.07 -0.64
C HIS A 364 -7.41 10.82 -1.74
N ALA A 365 -7.55 12.15 -1.74
CA ALA A 365 -6.76 13.04 -2.59
C ALA A 365 -5.26 12.88 -2.29
N GLN A 366 -4.41 13.05 -3.30
CA GLN A 366 -2.96 12.92 -3.19
C GLN A 366 -2.23 14.13 -3.75
N LEU A 367 -1.05 14.46 -3.22
CA LEU A 367 -0.15 15.43 -3.82
C LEU A 367 0.63 14.79 -4.98
N LYS A 368 0.69 15.50 -6.11
CA LYS A 368 1.56 15.13 -7.24
C LYS A 368 2.83 15.96 -7.14
N LEU A 369 3.90 15.34 -6.62
CA LEU A 369 5.19 15.98 -6.44
C LEU A 369 5.99 15.98 -7.75
N SER A 370 6.64 17.10 -8.05
CA SER A 370 7.57 17.24 -9.18
C SER A 370 9.04 17.06 -8.78
N GLY A 371 9.32 17.02 -7.48
CA GLY A 371 10.67 16.94 -6.92
C GLY A 371 11.32 18.31 -6.66
N SER A 372 10.61 19.40 -6.95
CA SER A 372 11.09 20.78 -6.70
C SER A 372 10.43 21.43 -5.49
N GLU A 373 9.50 20.73 -4.82
CA GLU A 373 8.73 21.25 -3.70
C GLU A 373 9.61 21.40 -2.46
N GLN A 374 9.46 22.53 -1.77
CA GLN A 374 10.18 22.79 -0.53
C GLN A 374 9.43 22.17 0.64
N LEU A 375 10.02 21.15 1.25
CA LEU A 375 9.51 20.55 2.49
C LEU A 375 9.64 21.58 3.63
N LEU A 376 8.54 21.86 4.31
CA LEU A 376 8.49 22.72 5.50
C LEU A 376 8.74 21.89 6.76
N ALA A 377 8.00 20.81 6.93
CA ALA A 377 8.08 19.96 8.12
C ALA A 377 7.63 18.54 7.81
N ARG A 378 8.00 17.62 8.70
CA ARG A 378 7.50 16.25 8.74
C ARG A 378 6.99 15.91 10.11
N GLY A 379 5.82 15.27 10.19
CA GLY A 379 5.21 14.75 11.39
C GLY A 379 4.65 13.34 11.15
N LEU A 380 3.82 12.89 12.07
CA LEU A 380 3.14 11.61 11.98
C LEU A 380 1.94 11.70 11.01
N PRO A 381 1.73 10.71 10.14
CA PRO A 381 0.60 10.65 9.20
C PRO A 381 -0.70 10.31 9.95
N ALA A 382 -1.32 11.33 10.53
CA ALA A 382 -2.44 11.15 11.46
C ALA A 382 -3.78 10.88 10.79
N SER A 383 -4.01 11.46 9.60
CA SER A 383 -5.21 11.19 8.78
C SER A 383 -4.84 11.32 7.31
N PRO A 384 -5.17 10.31 6.46
CA PRO A 384 -4.74 10.29 5.07
C PRO A 384 -5.42 11.36 4.22
N GLY A 385 -4.81 11.68 3.07
CA GLY A 385 -5.28 12.62 2.10
C GLY A 385 -4.31 13.77 1.86
N ALA A 386 -4.68 14.66 0.94
CA ALA A 386 -3.92 15.85 0.61
C ALA A 386 -4.81 17.09 0.63
N ALA A 387 -4.27 18.17 1.10
CA ALA A 387 -4.97 19.45 1.13
C ALA A 387 -4.01 20.62 0.87
N ILE A 388 -4.55 21.69 0.33
CA ILE A 388 -3.86 22.97 0.14
C ILE A 388 -4.74 24.07 0.74
N GLY A 389 -4.16 24.97 1.49
CA GLY A 389 -4.91 26.08 2.08
C GLY A 389 -4.03 27.11 2.75
N GLU A 390 -4.69 28.17 3.17
CA GLU A 390 -4.07 29.26 3.94
C GLU A 390 -3.87 28.83 5.39
N ILE A 391 -2.76 29.17 6.00
CA ILE A 391 -2.45 28.93 7.41
C ILE A 391 -3.41 29.76 8.28
N ALA A 392 -4.08 29.11 9.23
CA ALA A 392 -4.73 29.74 10.37
C ALA A 392 -4.08 29.24 11.66
N LEU A 393 -3.74 30.16 12.57
CA LEU A 393 -3.04 29.87 13.80
C LEU A 393 -3.93 29.85 15.04
N SER A 394 -5.24 30.07 14.85
CA SER A 394 -6.23 29.94 15.92
C SER A 394 -7.55 29.38 15.40
N SER A 395 -8.33 28.79 16.30
CA SER A 395 -9.63 28.21 16.00
C SER A 395 -10.62 29.23 15.44
N ASP A 396 -10.69 30.41 16.02
CA ASP A 396 -11.56 31.51 15.55
C ASP A 396 -11.17 31.94 14.12
N ARG A 397 -9.87 32.02 13.85
CA ARG A 397 -9.37 32.40 12.53
C ARG A 397 -9.67 31.35 11.48
N ALA A 398 -9.52 30.07 11.83
CA ALA A 398 -9.86 28.98 10.94
C ALA A 398 -11.33 29.01 10.56
N ILE A 399 -12.23 29.15 11.54
CA ILE A 399 -13.68 29.23 11.31
C ILE A 399 -14.02 30.47 10.46
N GLN A 400 -13.42 31.62 10.75
CA GLN A 400 -13.64 32.84 10.00
C GLN A 400 -13.25 32.71 8.52
N LEU A 401 -12.06 32.18 8.23
CA LEU A 401 -11.58 31.99 6.86
C LEU A 401 -12.38 30.91 6.11
N ALA A 402 -12.74 29.83 6.76
CA ALA A 402 -13.59 28.79 6.19
C ALA A 402 -14.99 29.35 5.87
N GLY A 403 -15.58 30.19 6.75
CA GLY A 403 -16.85 30.89 6.51
C GLY A 403 -16.81 31.85 5.32
N GLN A 404 -15.61 32.29 4.90
CA GLN A 404 -15.38 33.08 3.69
C GLN A 404 -15.20 32.22 2.43
N GLY A 405 -15.32 30.89 2.55
CA GLY A 405 -15.15 29.94 1.45
C GLY A 405 -13.69 29.66 1.08
N LYS A 406 -12.74 29.97 1.97
CA LYS A 406 -11.31 29.65 1.75
C LYS A 406 -10.97 28.27 2.22
N ASN A 407 -10.02 27.63 1.55
CA ASN A 407 -9.36 26.44 2.06
C ASN A 407 -8.37 26.82 3.16
N VAL A 408 -8.52 26.24 4.33
CA VAL A 408 -7.77 26.62 5.52
C VAL A 408 -7.02 25.40 6.08
N ILE A 409 -5.76 25.60 6.42
CA ILE A 409 -4.97 24.65 7.18
C ILE A 409 -4.84 25.20 8.61
N LEU A 410 -5.46 24.51 9.56
CA LEU A 410 -5.29 24.85 10.98
C LEU A 410 -3.91 24.35 11.42
N VAL A 411 -3.06 25.30 11.84
CA VAL A 411 -1.70 24.99 12.35
C VAL A 411 -1.65 25.42 13.81
N ALA A 412 -1.55 24.44 14.71
CA ALA A 412 -1.60 24.67 16.16
C ALA A 412 -0.50 23.90 16.88
N SER A 413 -0.15 24.31 18.10
CA SER A 413 0.78 23.52 18.92
C SER A 413 0.14 22.18 19.31
N GLU A 414 -1.09 22.23 19.80
CA GLU A 414 -1.96 21.08 20.07
C GLU A 414 -3.41 21.56 20.02
N THR A 415 -4.35 20.63 20.03
CA THR A 415 -5.80 20.95 20.00
C THR A 415 -6.52 20.34 21.17
N SER A 416 -7.63 20.96 21.55
CA SER A 416 -8.51 20.56 22.65
C SER A 416 -9.95 20.28 22.14
N PRO A 417 -10.83 19.71 22.95
CA PRO A 417 -12.25 19.56 22.60
C PRO A 417 -12.96 20.86 22.21
N ALA A 418 -12.52 22.01 22.71
CA ALA A 418 -13.07 23.30 22.32
C ALA A 418 -12.76 23.67 20.85
N ASP A 419 -11.72 23.06 20.26
CA ASP A 419 -11.29 23.35 18.89
C ASP A 419 -12.03 22.53 17.82
N VAL A 420 -12.94 21.60 18.22
CA VAL A 420 -13.68 20.74 17.29
C VAL A 420 -14.36 21.53 16.16
N PRO A 421 -15.03 22.67 16.38
CA PRO A 421 -15.63 23.44 15.30
C PRO A 421 -14.60 23.90 14.27
N ALA A 422 -13.40 24.30 14.70
CA ALA A 422 -12.32 24.72 13.81
C ALA A 422 -11.70 23.54 13.05
N LEU A 423 -11.53 22.39 13.71
CA LEU A 423 -11.05 21.16 13.10
C LEU A 423 -11.99 20.68 11.98
N LEU A 424 -13.30 20.81 12.18
CA LEU A 424 -14.29 20.46 11.18
C LEU A 424 -14.38 21.48 10.04
N ALA A 425 -14.17 22.76 10.33
CA ALA A 425 -14.17 23.83 9.34
C ALA A 425 -12.88 23.82 8.48
N ALA A 426 -11.75 23.44 9.03
CA ALA A 426 -10.47 23.38 8.33
C ALA A 426 -10.44 22.31 7.22
N THR A 427 -9.69 22.58 6.16
CA THR A 427 -9.46 21.63 5.06
C THR A 427 -8.45 20.56 5.47
N ALA A 428 -7.46 20.91 6.30
CA ALA A 428 -6.54 19.98 6.93
C ALA A 428 -6.00 20.57 8.24
N VAL A 429 -5.34 19.71 9.02
CA VAL A 429 -4.80 20.06 10.33
C VAL A 429 -3.33 19.69 10.43
N VAL A 430 -2.52 20.57 11.01
CA VAL A 430 -1.12 20.32 11.31
C VAL A 430 -0.87 20.72 12.77
N THR A 431 -0.33 19.79 13.57
CA THR A 431 0.07 20.11 14.94
C THR A 431 1.55 19.85 15.18
N SER A 432 2.20 20.71 15.96
CA SER A 432 3.60 20.51 16.34
C SER A 432 3.76 19.44 17.43
N ASN A 433 2.74 19.22 18.23
CA ASN A 433 2.68 18.19 19.27
C ASN A 433 1.52 17.22 19.00
N GLY A 434 1.51 16.09 19.70
CA GLY A 434 0.46 15.07 19.62
C GLY A 434 0.82 13.90 18.71
N GLY A 435 0.28 12.73 19.04
CA GLY A 435 0.48 11.47 18.32
C GLY A 435 -0.67 11.13 17.37
N LEU A 436 -0.65 9.90 16.82
CA LEU A 436 -1.68 9.36 15.93
C LEU A 436 -3.06 9.24 16.57
N ALA A 437 -3.16 9.29 17.89
CA ALA A 437 -4.40 9.25 18.63
C ALA A 437 -4.73 10.55 19.36
N SER A 438 -3.97 11.61 19.08
CA SER A 438 -4.28 12.93 19.62
C SER A 438 -5.69 13.38 19.21
N HIS A 439 -6.24 14.30 19.97
CA HIS A 439 -7.58 14.85 19.67
C HIS A 439 -7.71 15.34 18.22
N ALA A 440 -6.68 16.08 17.73
CA ALA A 440 -6.60 16.48 16.33
C ALA A 440 -6.69 15.30 15.35
N ALA A 441 -5.93 14.23 15.63
CA ALA A 441 -5.86 13.05 14.77
C ALA A 441 -7.19 12.29 14.72
N VAL A 442 -7.85 12.12 15.86
CA VAL A 442 -9.14 11.41 15.96
C VAL A 442 -10.24 12.17 15.23
N VAL A 443 -10.38 13.46 15.52
CA VAL A 443 -11.41 14.31 14.89
C VAL A 443 -11.15 14.42 13.38
N ALA A 444 -9.92 14.66 12.96
CA ALA A 444 -9.57 14.75 11.54
C ALA A 444 -9.88 13.44 10.78
N ARG A 445 -9.56 12.28 11.36
CA ARG A 445 -9.91 10.97 10.77
C ARG A 445 -11.40 10.75 10.67
N GLY A 446 -12.14 11.07 11.73
CA GLY A 446 -13.59 11.00 11.72
C GLY A 446 -14.21 11.87 10.63
N ALA A 447 -13.75 13.10 10.50
CA ALA A 447 -14.16 14.05 9.48
C ALA A 447 -13.57 13.79 8.08
N GLY A 448 -12.62 12.85 7.94
CA GLY A 448 -11.89 12.59 6.69
C GLY A 448 -11.08 13.79 6.21
N ARG A 449 -10.55 14.57 7.14
CA ARG A 449 -9.64 15.68 6.86
C ARG A 449 -8.20 15.19 6.93
N PRO A 450 -7.33 15.56 5.98
CA PRO A 450 -5.90 15.26 6.09
C PRO A 450 -5.32 15.85 7.37
N ALA A 451 -4.48 15.10 8.08
CA ALA A 451 -3.85 15.60 9.28
C ALA A 451 -2.42 15.09 9.44
N VAL A 452 -1.55 16.00 9.88
CA VAL A 452 -0.16 15.73 10.25
C VAL A 452 0.01 16.18 11.70
N CYS A 453 0.31 15.25 12.60
CA CYS A 453 0.49 15.54 14.02
C CYS A 453 1.95 15.34 14.43
N GLY A 454 2.38 16.01 15.49
CA GLY A 454 3.73 15.86 16.03
C GLY A 454 4.84 16.35 15.09
N ALA A 455 4.59 17.38 14.29
CA ALA A 455 5.60 18.02 13.46
C ALA A 455 6.53 18.90 14.31
N THR A 456 7.36 18.27 15.14
CA THR A 456 8.16 18.88 16.21
C THR A 456 9.17 19.95 15.74
N THR A 457 9.47 19.97 14.44
CA THR A 457 10.32 21.02 13.84
C THR A 457 9.60 22.35 13.70
N LEU A 458 8.26 22.38 13.75
CA LEU A 458 7.47 23.60 13.67
C LEU A 458 7.49 24.37 14.98
N ARG A 459 7.77 25.66 14.89
CA ARG A 459 7.62 26.63 15.98
C ARG A 459 6.49 27.58 15.63
N ILE A 460 5.45 27.60 16.42
CA ILE A 460 4.22 28.35 16.19
C ILE A 460 4.16 29.51 17.20
N ASP A 461 4.08 30.73 16.70
CA ASP A 461 3.80 31.93 17.49
C ASP A 461 2.51 32.56 16.98
N ALA A 462 1.40 32.14 17.59
CA ALA A 462 0.08 32.63 17.20
C ALA A 462 -0.10 34.13 17.46
N ASN A 463 0.58 34.69 18.48
CA ASN A 463 0.50 36.14 18.78
C ASN A 463 1.24 36.98 17.73
N ALA A 464 2.38 36.49 17.26
CA ALA A 464 3.13 37.16 16.19
C ALA A 464 2.58 36.84 14.79
N GLY A 465 1.68 35.86 14.67
CA GLY A 465 1.12 35.41 13.39
C GLY A 465 2.14 34.69 12.50
N ILE A 466 3.09 33.91 13.08
CA ILE A 466 4.19 33.29 12.34
C ILE A 466 4.35 31.80 12.70
N VAL A 467 4.80 31.04 11.70
CA VAL A 467 5.27 29.65 11.84
C VAL A 467 6.68 29.55 11.29
N THR A 468 7.58 28.94 12.05
CA THR A 468 8.98 28.77 11.62
C THR A 468 9.38 27.30 11.64
N ALA A 469 10.19 26.90 10.65
CA ALA A 469 10.82 25.58 10.57
C ALA A 469 12.25 25.75 10.01
N GLY A 470 13.26 25.59 10.84
CA GLY A 470 14.63 25.91 10.48
C GLY A 470 14.75 27.38 10.03
N ASP A 471 15.23 27.58 8.81
CA ASP A 471 15.40 28.93 8.23
C ASP A 471 14.14 29.44 7.49
N VAL A 472 13.08 28.64 7.44
CA VAL A 472 11.83 29.03 6.76
C VAL A 472 10.88 29.69 7.75
N THR A 473 10.34 30.84 7.37
CA THR A 473 9.31 31.55 8.14
C THR A 473 8.10 31.82 7.25
N LEU A 474 6.95 31.34 7.68
CA LEU A 474 5.64 31.59 7.05
C LEU A 474 4.78 32.44 7.98
N ARG A 475 3.83 33.14 7.42
CA ARG A 475 2.86 33.98 8.14
C ARG A 475 1.46 33.38 8.07
N GLU A 476 0.62 33.77 8.98
CA GLU A 476 -0.80 33.50 8.88
C GLU A 476 -1.36 34.03 7.54
N GLY A 477 -2.09 33.19 6.82
CA GLY A 477 -2.56 33.46 5.48
C GLY A 477 -1.64 32.99 4.35
N ASP A 478 -0.40 32.61 4.63
CA ASP A 478 0.46 31.96 3.63
C ASP A 478 -0.08 30.56 3.29
N THR A 479 0.17 30.12 2.06
CA THR A 479 -0.33 28.84 1.58
C THR A 479 0.66 27.71 1.90
N VAL A 480 0.12 26.58 2.37
CA VAL A 480 0.86 25.32 2.53
C VAL A 480 0.09 24.16 1.92
N SER A 481 0.82 23.09 1.58
CA SER A 481 0.27 21.83 1.10
C SER A 481 0.58 20.71 2.09
N VAL A 482 -0.44 19.97 2.49
CA VAL A 482 -0.35 18.91 3.51
C VAL A 482 -0.55 17.56 2.87
N ASN A 483 0.37 16.63 3.13
CA ASN A 483 0.24 15.21 2.79
C ASN A 483 0.02 14.41 4.08
N GLY A 484 -1.24 14.16 4.40
CA GLY A 484 -1.61 13.41 5.60
C GLY A 484 -1.24 11.93 5.55
N ARG A 485 -0.85 11.40 4.39
CA ARG A 485 -0.40 10.01 4.22
C ARG A 485 1.07 9.83 4.59
N THR A 486 1.94 10.76 4.15
CA THR A 486 3.38 10.67 4.41
C THR A 486 3.79 11.44 5.65
N GLY A 487 2.92 12.31 6.16
CA GLY A 487 3.23 13.23 7.24
C GLY A 487 4.02 14.46 6.78
N ASP A 488 4.10 14.73 5.49
CA ASP A 488 4.87 15.85 4.95
C ASP A 488 4.01 17.11 4.80
N VAL A 489 4.60 18.26 5.12
CA VAL A 489 4.02 19.59 4.90
C VAL A 489 4.96 20.37 4.00
N TYR A 490 4.46 20.91 2.90
CA TYR A 490 5.23 21.65 1.90
C TYR A 490 4.86 23.13 1.86
N CYS A 491 5.84 23.98 1.58
CA CYS A 491 5.62 25.41 1.34
C CYS A 491 4.87 25.61 0.02
N GLY A 492 3.88 26.52 0.03
CA GLY A 492 3.15 26.90 -1.18
C GLY A 492 2.17 25.85 -1.69
N THR A 493 1.83 25.96 -2.97
CA THR A 493 0.82 25.13 -3.64
C THR A 493 1.46 24.00 -4.40
N VAL A 494 1.07 22.76 -4.08
CA VAL A 494 1.43 21.53 -4.80
C VAL A 494 0.19 21.02 -5.54
N THR A 495 0.36 20.46 -6.73
CA THR A 495 -0.79 19.92 -7.50
C THR A 495 -1.48 18.80 -6.72
N ILE A 496 -2.82 18.87 -6.58
CA ILE A 496 -3.64 17.80 -6.00
C ILE A 496 -4.22 16.92 -7.12
N ARG A 497 -4.11 15.61 -6.94
CA ARG A 497 -4.93 14.63 -7.65
C ARG A 497 -6.15 14.32 -6.77
N PRO A 498 -7.36 14.55 -7.20
CA PRO A 498 -8.56 14.25 -6.42
C PRO A 498 -8.73 12.74 -6.21
N ALA A 499 -9.43 12.37 -5.14
CA ALA A 499 -9.90 11.00 -4.96
C ALA A 499 -11.00 10.71 -5.99
N GLU A 500 -10.79 9.72 -6.83
CA GLU A 500 -11.77 9.25 -7.81
C GLU A 500 -11.85 7.72 -7.70
N PRO A 501 -12.74 7.18 -6.84
CA PRO A 501 -13.01 5.75 -6.82
C PRO A 501 -13.49 5.31 -8.21
N SER A 502 -12.81 4.32 -8.78
CA SER A 502 -13.18 3.82 -10.11
C SER A 502 -14.33 2.80 -10.02
N ALA A 503 -15.04 2.60 -11.14
CA ALA A 503 -16.07 1.56 -11.22
C ALA A 503 -15.46 0.15 -10.98
N GLU A 504 -14.22 -0.04 -11.38
CA GLU A 504 -13.47 -1.29 -11.17
C GLU A 504 -13.21 -1.54 -9.68
N LEU A 505 -12.97 -0.50 -8.88
CA LEU A 505 -12.85 -0.65 -7.43
C LEU A 505 -14.16 -1.16 -6.81
N GLU A 506 -15.30 -0.63 -7.23
CA GLU A 506 -16.60 -1.11 -6.77
C GLU A 506 -16.88 -2.56 -7.17
N VAL A 507 -16.47 -2.96 -8.39
CA VAL A 507 -16.55 -4.36 -8.84
C VAL A 507 -15.67 -5.26 -7.96
N LEU A 508 -14.42 -4.86 -7.69
CA LEU A 508 -13.49 -5.61 -6.86
C LEU A 508 -14.00 -5.76 -5.42
N LEU A 509 -14.53 -4.68 -4.84
CA LEU A 509 -15.14 -4.70 -3.51
C LEU A 509 -16.41 -5.55 -3.45
N GLY A 510 -17.19 -5.59 -4.54
CA GLY A 510 -18.32 -6.52 -4.66
C GLY A 510 -17.88 -7.98 -4.59
N TRP A 511 -16.78 -8.34 -5.24
CA TRP A 511 -16.21 -9.68 -5.12
C TRP A 511 -15.63 -9.96 -3.73
N ALA A 512 -15.02 -8.96 -3.10
CA ALA A 512 -14.56 -9.07 -1.71
C ALA A 512 -15.74 -9.37 -0.75
N ASP A 513 -16.89 -8.72 -0.94
CA ASP A 513 -18.10 -8.97 -0.14
C ASP A 513 -18.66 -10.40 -0.31
N GLU A 514 -18.52 -11.01 -1.50
CA GLU A 514 -18.90 -12.41 -1.74
C GLU A 514 -17.96 -13.42 -1.05
N ILE A 515 -16.72 -13.02 -0.76
CA ILE A 515 -15.63 -13.87 -0.26
C ILE A 515 -15.53 -13.82 1.27
N ARG A 516 -15.62 -12.60 1.84
CA ARG A 516 -15.43 -12.38 3.29
C ARG A 516 -16.47 -13.12 4.15
N ARG A 517 -16.06 -13.50 5.35
CA ARG A 517 -16.92 -14.06 6.40
C ARG A 517 -17.38 -12.99 7.38
N LEU A 518 -16.47 -12.11 7.77
CA LEU A 518 -16.76 -10.99 8.66
C LEU A 518 -17.73 -10.00 8.00
N ARG A 519 -18.77 -9.62 8.74
CA ARG A 519 -19.58 -8.45 8.39
C ARG A 519 -18.79 -7.17 8.67
N VAL A 520 -18.96 -6.16 7.83
CA VAL A 520 -18.30 -4.87 8.02
C VAL A 520 -19.35 -3.82 8.36
N ARG A 521 -19.28 -3.32 9.59
CA ARG A 521 -20.12 -2.25 10.11
C ARG A 521 -19.32 -0.96 10.27
N THR A 522 -19.99 0.12 10.61
CA THR A 522 -19.36 1.42 10.86
C THR A 522 -19.59 1.93 12.27
N ASN A 523 -18.68 2.76 12.75
CA ASN A 523 -18.87 3.63 13.89
C ASN A 523 -19.46 4.94 13.37
N ALA A 524 -20.70 5.27 13.76
CA ALA A 524 -21.37 6.48 13.33
C ALA A 524 -22.34 6.96 14.40
N ASP A 525 -22.25 8.21 14.79
CA ASP A 525 -22.95 8.80 15.91
C ASP A 525 -24.10 9.71 15.45
N ASN A 526 -24.16 9.99 14.14
CA ASN A 526 -25.16 10.84 13.49
C ASN A 526 -25.57 10.32 12.11
N ALA A 527 -26.62 10.92 11.55
CA ALA A 527 -27.20 10.51 10.27
C ALA A 527 -26.26 10.74 9.06
N GLU A 528 -25.43 11.78 9.08
CA GLU A 528 -24.52 12.12 7.98
C GLU A 528 -23.38 11.09 7.85
N ASP A 529 -22.74 10.75 8.97
CA ASP A 529 -21.69 9.74 9.03
C ASP A 529 -22.23 8.36 8.63
N ALA A 530 -23.43 8.01 9.12
CA ALA A 530 -24.09 6.77 8.75
C ALA A 530 -24.37 6.70 7.24
N ALA A 531 -24.92 7.77 6.66
CA ALA A 531 -25.19 7.85 5.22
C ALA A 531 -23.90 7.71 4.40
N THR A 532 -22.82 8.34 4.85
CA THR A 532 -21.49 8.25 4.22
C THR A 532 -20.98 6.82 4.26
N ALA A 533 -21.01 6.16 5.42
CA ALA A 533 -20.55 4.78 5.57
C ALA A 533 -21.37 3.78 4.73
N PHE A 534 -22.69 3.97 4.63
CA PHE A 534 -23.53 3.11 3.82
C PHE A 534 -23.26 3.26 2.32
N ARG A 535 -22.94 4.46 1.84
CA ARG A 535 -22.45 4.65 0.46
C ARG A 535 -21.13 3.91 0.21
N LEU A 536 -20.28 3.77 1.23
CA LEU A 536 -19.01 3.04 1.17
C LEU A 536 -19.15 1.52 1.41
N GLY A 537 -20.38 1.02 1.62
CA GLY A 537 -20.70 -0.39 1.72
C GLY A 537 -20.78 -0.95 3.14
N ALA A 538 -20.93 -0.12 4.17
CA ALA A 538 -21.20 -0.60 5.52
C ALA A 538 -22.55 -1.34 5.60
N GLU A 539 -22.58 -2.46 6.34
CA GLU A 539 -23.77 -3.31 6.47
C GLU A 539 -24.65 -2.95 7.69
N GLY A 540 -24.22 -1.98 8.49
CA GLY A 540 -24.91 -1.51 9.68
C GLY A 540 -24.00 -0.60 10.53
N ILE A 541 -24.51 -0.19 11.67
CA ILE A 541 -23.73 0.54 12.68
C ILE A 541 -23.33 -0.44 13.78
N GLY A 542 -22.01 -0.58 14.02
CA GLY A 542 -21.49 -1.42 15.09
C GLY A 542 -21.19 -0.67 16.38
N LEU A 543 -21.15 0.66 16.31
CA LEU A 543 -21.06 1.54 17.45
C LEU A 543 -21.68 2.90 17.14
N CYS A 544 -22.70 3.27 17.89
CA CYS A 544 -23.18 4.64 18.03
C CYS A 544 -22.90 5.07 19.48
N ARG A 545 -22.10 6.11 19.65
CA ARG A 545 -21.73 6.67 20.94
C ARG A 545 -22.71 7.76 21.33
N THR A 546 -23.46 7.57 22.41
CA THR A 546 -24.46 8.54 22.85
C THR A 546 -23.87 9.80 23.47
N GLU A 547 -22.64 9.75 23.98
CA GLU A 547 -21.94 10.91 24.52
C GLU A 547 -21.70 11.99 23.47
N HIS A 548 -21.45 11.61 22.20
CA HIS A 548 -21.24 12.58 21.14
C HIS A 548 -22.53 13.34 20.76
N GLN A 549 -23.71 12.75 21.02
CA GLN A 549 -24.98 13.44 20.83
C GLN A 549 -25.19 14.54 21.88
N PHE A 550 -24.53 14.44 23.03
CA PHE A 550 -24.63 15.42 24.12
C PHE A 550 -23.73 16.65 23.91
N LEU A 551 -22.89 16.65 22.93
CA LEU A 551 -22.09 17.81 22.55
C LEU A 551 -22.90 18.79 21.69
N GLY A 552 -22.48 20.03 21.61
CA GLY A 552 -23.19 21.05 20.85
C GLY A 552 -24.46 21.55 21.57
N ASP A 553 -25.60 21.58 20.87
CA ASP A 553 -26.84 22.18 21.37
C ASP A 553 -27.42 21.48 22.60
N GLN A 554 -27.10 20.21 22.84
CA GLN A 554 -27.57 19.44 23.99
C GLN A 554 -26.70 19.59 25.24
N LEU A 555 -25.47 20.11 25.12
CA LEU A 555 -24.53 20.25 26.23
C LEU A 555 -25.14 20.96 27.47
N PRO A 556 -25.91 22.07 27.33
CA PRO A 556 -26.54 22.70 28.47
C PRO A 556 -27.54 21.80 29.23
N LEU A 557 -28.16 20.83 28.55
CA LEU A 557 -29.09 19.89 29.17
C LEU A 557 -28.35 18.87 30.06
N VAL A 558 -27.22 18.35 29.55
CA VAL A 558 -26.36 17.45 30.33
C VAL A 558 -25.77 18.17 31.53
N GLN A 559 -25.33 19.42 31.36
CA GLN A 559 -24.82 20.25 32.48
C GLN A 559 -25.89 20.45 33.55
N ARG A 560 -27.14 20.69 33.18
CA ARG A 560 -28.26 20.79 34.12
C ARG A 560 -28.47 19.48 34.90
N LEU A 561 -28.35 18.34 34.24
CA LEU A 561 -28.43 17.04 34.92
C LEU A 561 -27.30 16.82 35.92
N VAL A 562 -26.04 17.06 35.49
CA VAL A 562 -24.85 16.83 36.33
C VAL A 562 -24.85 17.77 37.55
N LEU A 563 -25.33 19.01 37.35
CA LEU A 563 -25.32 20.06 38.39
C LEU A 563 -26.66 20.18 39.12
N ALA A 564 -27.60 19.26 38.92
CA ALA A 564 -28.93 19.31 39.61
C ALA A 564 -28.79 19.29 41.13
N GLU A 565 -29.58 20.15 41.77
CA GLU A 565 -29.56 20.31 43.24
C GLU A 565 -30.70 19.56 43.93
N SER A 566 -31.70 19.17 43.16
CA SER A 566 -32.90 18.48 43.66
C SER A 566 -33.34 17.35 42.73
N GLU A 567 -34.06 16.38 43.26
CA GLU A 567 -34.65 15.30 42.49
C GLU A 567 -35.63 15.87 41.41
N ALA A 568 -36.28 16.99 41.69
CA ALA A 568 -37.17 17.65 40.72
C ALA A 568 -36.40 18.20 39.53
N GLU A 569 -35.23 18.88 39.74
CA GLU A 569 -34.36 19.37 38.71
C GLU A 569 -33.75 18.23 37.89
N GLU A 570 -33.35 17.15 38.56
CA GLU A 570 -32.84 15.93 37.91
C GLU A 570 -33.91 15.33 36.96
N ILE A 571 -35.14 15.16 37.43
CA ILE A 571 -36.24 14.63 36.63
C ILE A 571 -36.52 15.52 35.42
N GLU A 572 -36.54 16.86 35.60
CA GLU A 572 -36.78 17.82 34.52
C GLU A 572 -35.64 17.75 33.48
N ALA A 573 -34.41 17.70 33.91
CA ALA A 573 -33.22 17.58 33.03
C ALA A 573 -33.23 16.26 32.24
N ILE A 574 -33.52 15.14 32.91
CA ILE A 574 -33.67 13.83 32.26
C ILE A 574 -34.78 13.83 31.21
N ALA A 575 -35.96 14.41 31.52
CA ALA A 575 -37.06 14.47 30.55
C ALA A 575 -36.73 15.32 29.31
N ALA A 576 -36.00 16.43 29.51
CA ALA A 576 -35.51 17.25 28.42
C ALA A 576 -34.48 16.52 27.54
N LEU A 577 -33.52 15.83 28.15
CA LEU A 577 -32.53 15.00 27.45
C LEU A 577 -33.19 13.84 26.66
N THR A 578 -34.16 13.14 27.28
CA THR A 578 -34.90 12.05 26.63
C THR A 578 -35.56 12.54 25.35
N THR A 579 -36.22 13.73 25.40
CA THR A 579 -36.88 14.33 24.25
C THR A 579 -35.85 14.69 23.12
N ALA A 580 -34.73 15.27 23.48
CA ALA A 580 -33.69 15.66 22.53
C ALA A 580 -33.05 14.41 21.88
N GLN A 581 -32.67 13.42 22.67
CA GLN A 581 -32.09 12.16 22.13
C GLN A 581 -33.10 11.36 21.29
N GLN A 582 -34.40 11.39 21.62
CA GLN A 582 -35.43 10.75 20.78
C GLN A 582 -35.42 11.34 19.39
N SER A 583 -35.26 12.65 19.23
CA SER A 583 -35.13 13.30 17.92
C SER A 583 -33.91 12.81 17.14
N ASP A 584 -32.75 12.83 17.76
CA ASP A 584 -31.49 12.42 17.12
C ASP A 584 -31.51 10.94 16.73
N PHE A 585 -31.99 10.07 17.60
CA PHE A 585 -32.19 8.66 17.27
C PHE A 585 -33.19 8.47 16.13
N THR A 586 -34.26 9.25 16.06
CA THR A 586 -35.24 9.14 14.98
C THR A 586 -34.60 9.45 13.63
N ASP A 587 -33.81 10.52 13.55
CA ASP A 587 -33.11 10.90 12.31
C ASP A 587 -32.02 9.87 11.93
N LEU A 588 -31.26 9.35 12.90
CA LEU A 588 -30.29 8.30 12.66
C LEU A 588 -30.95 6.99 12.19
N LEU A 589 -32.02 6.55 12.85
CA LEU A 589 -32.72 5.31 12.53
C LEU A 589 -33.39 5.36 11.13
N ARG A 590 -33.84 6.53 10.67
CA ARG A 590 -34.33 6.71 9.29
C ARG A 590 -33.23 6.39 8.26
N VAL A 591 -31.99 6.83 8.49
CA VAL A 591 -30.85 6.56 7.61
C VAL A 591 -30.41 5.10 7.71
N VAL A 592 -30.44 4.51 8.90
CA VAL A 592 -30.12 3.09 9.12
C VAL A 592 -31.08 2.19 8.34
N GLY A 593 -32.37 2.54 8.26
CA GLY A 593 -33.37 1.75 7.55
C GLY A 593 -33.59 0.39 8.23
N ASN A 594 -33.41 -0.71 7.49
CA ASN A 594 -33.60 -2.07 8.03
C ASN A 594 -32.30 -2.76 8.48
N ARG A 595 -31.20 -1.99 8.58
CA ARG A 595 -29.88 -2.52 8.95
C ARG A 595 -29.74 -2.63 10.48
N PRO A 596 -28.78 -3.42 10.96
CA PRO A 596 -28.43 -3.44 12.38
C PRO A 596 -27.80 -2.13 12.84
N ILE A 597 -28.14 -1.74 14.06
CA ILE A 597 -27.52 -0.61 14.77
C ILE A 597 -27.27 -0.99 16.22
N THR A 598 -26.02 -0.85 16.66
CA THR A 598 -25.61 -1.02 18.06
C THR A 598 -25.47 0.37 18.68
N VAL A 599 -26.35 0.68 19.62
CA VAL A 599 -26.33 1.92 20.40
C VAL A 599 -25.67 1.66 21.76
N ARG A 600 -24.55 2.30 22.01
CA ARG A 600 -23.89 2.26 23.33
C ARG A 600 -24.51 3.31 24.25
N LEU A 601 -24.98 2.89 25.41
CA LEU A 601 -25.45 3.80 26.44
C LEU A 601 -24.28 4.64 26.98
N LEU A 602 -24.57 5.75 27.61
CA LEU A 602 -23.59 6.77 28.02
C LEU A 602 -22.35 6.18 28.71
N ASP A 603 -21.18 6.59 28.23
CA ASP A 603 -19.87 6.14 28.71
C ASP A 603 -18.83 7.26 28.79
N ALA A 604 -19.18 8.48 29.08
CA ALA A 604 -18.25 9.56 29.31
C ALA A 604 -18.13 9.91 30.80
N PRO A 605 -16.95 10.31 31.28
CA PRO A 605 -16.80 10.95 32.58
C PRO A 605 -17.59 12.25 32.63
N LEU A 606 -18.26 12.51 33.73
CA LEU A 606 -19.16 13.66 33.84
C LEU A 606 -18.47 15.02 33.72
N HIS A 607 -17.22 15.13 34.14
CA HIS A 607 -16.47 16.40 34.05
C HIS A 607 -16.24 16.85 32.61
N GLU A 608 -16.28 15.94 31.61
CA GLU A 608 -16.15 16.32 30.19
C GLU A 608 -17.31 17.21 29.71
N PHE A 609 -18.46 17.15 30.37
CA PHE A 609 -19.61 17.97 30.06
C PHE A 609 -19.68 19.27 30.86
N LEU A 610 -18.80 19.47 31.84
CA LEU A 610 -18.83 20.65 32.67
C LEU A 610 -18.15 21.86 32.00
N PRO A 611 -18.65 23.09 32.26
CA PRO A 611 -18.03 24.28 31.71
C PRO A 611 -16.59 24.42 32.20
N ALA A 612 -15.71 24.86 31.28
CA ALA A 612 -14.38 25.31 31.65
C ALA A 612 -14.47 26.51 32.62
N ASP A 613 -13.40 26.72 33.36
CA ASP A 613 -13.29 27.67 34.49
C ASP A 613 -14.20 28.93 34.38
N GLY A 614 -15.12 29.05 35.30
CA GLY A 614 -15.72 30.32 35.71
C GLY A 614 -17.20 30.56 35.38
N GLU A 615 -17.92 29.68 34.70
CA GLU A 615 -19.33 29.90 34.34
C GLU A 615 -20.34 29.13 35.21
N TYR A 616 -20.12 29.11 36.52
CA TYR A 616 -21.05 28.52 37.47
C TYR A 616 -21.97 29.59 38.08
N ARG A 617 -23.25 29.21 38.36
CA ARG A 617 -24.27 30.08 38.89
C ARG A 617 -23.94 30.63 40.27
N ASP A 618 -23.28 29.83 41.10
CA ASP A 618 -22.86 30.14 42.47
C ASP A 618 -21.71 29.23 42.94
N GLU A 619 -21.16 29.54 44.11
CA GLU A 619 -20.03 28.82 44.69
C GLU A 619 -20.36 27.34 45.01
N ALA A 620 -21.62 27.02 45.35
CA ALA A 620 -22.06 25.66 45.64
C ALA A 620 -22.08 24.82 44.36
N GLN A 621 -22.48 25.41 43.23
CA GLN A 621 -22.43 24.74 41.94
C GLN A 621 -20.98 24.52 41.48
N ALA A 622 -20.10 25.53 41.68
CA ALA A 622 -18.68 25.40 41.37
C ALA A 622 -18.02 24.29 42.21
N GLN A 623 -18.38 24.18 43.49
CA GLN A 623 -17.88 23.12 44.35
C GLN A 623 -18.34 21.74 43.92
N ARG A 624 -19.59 21.56 43.50
CA ARG A 624 -20.10 20.28 42.94
C ARG A 624 -19.39 19.89 41.66
N ALA A 625 -19.13 20.85 40.80
CA ALA A 625 -18.36 20.60 39.57
C ALA A 625 -16.93 20.14 39.94
N ALA A 626 -16.30 20.81 40.88
CA ALA A 626 -14.98 20.42 41.37
C ALA A 626 -14.98 19.01 41.98
N ASP A 627 -16.02 18.67 42.78
CA ASP A 627 -16.20 17.35 43.37
C ASP A 627 -16.46 16.23 42.36
N THR A 628 -16.89 16.58 41.15
CA THR A 628 -17.11 15.64 40.04
C THR A 628 -15.79 15.31 39.31
N HIS A 629 -14.74 16.11 39.53
CA HIS A 629 -13.49 15.93 38.87
C HIS A 629 -12.68 14.77 39.48
N GLU A 630 -12.45 13.72 38.72
CA GLU A 630 -11.74 12.53 39.15
C GLU A 630 -10.24 12.60 38.84
N SER A 631 -9.40 12.04 39.72
CA SER A 631 -7.96 11.97 39.47
C SER A 631 -7.58 11.04 38.36
N ASN A 632 -8.40 10.02 38.06
CA ASN A 632 -8.26 9.11 36.96
C ASN A 632 -9.62 8.77 36.36
N PRO A 633 -10.10 9.60 35.42
CA PRO A 633 -11.45 9.45 34.86
C PRO A 633 -11.68 8.11 34.13
N MET A 634 -10.61 7.52 33.55
CA MET A 634 -10.73 6.23 32.88
C MET A 634 -11.13 5.07 33.82
N LEU A 635 -10.69 5.13 35.05
CA LEU A 635 -10.96 4.11 36.07
C LEU A 635 -12.09 4.51 37.03
N GLY A 636 -12.68 5.67 36.84
CA GLY A 636 -13.63 6.30 37.72
C GLY A 636 -15.09 5.98 37.44
N LEU A 637 -15.93 6.97 37.72
CA LEU A 637 -17.42 6.90 37.65
C LEU A 637 -17.90 7.20 36.23
N ARG A 638 -17.81 6.24 35.35
CA ARG A 638 -18.29 6.30 33.97
C ARG A 638 -19.02 5.01 33.55
N GLY A 639 -19.68 5.02 32.42
CA GLY A 639 -20.33 3.83 31.86
C GLY A 639 -21.36 3.20 32.81
N VAL A 640 -21.37 1.88 32.88
CA VAL A 640 -22.30 1.14 33.75
C VAL A 640 -22.18 1.52 35.23
N ARG A 641 -20.97 1.90 35.69
CA ARG A 641 -20.75 2.32 37.07
C ARG A 641 -21.58 3.56 37.39
N PHE A 642 -21.59 4.54 36.48
CA PHE A 642 -22.41 5.73 36.65
C PHE A 642 -23.91 5.39 36.65
N ALA A 643 -24.34 4.49 35.77
CA ALA A 643 -25.75 4.05 35.75
C ALA A 643 -26.19 3.29 37.02
N MET A 644 -25.26 2.67 37.74
CA MET A 644 -25.57 2.06 39.06
C MET A 644 -25.80 3.13 40.13
N VAL A 645 -25.18 4.30 40.00
CA VAL A 645 -25.33 5.44 40.91
C VAL A 645 -26.52 6.31 40.48
N GLN A 646 -26.61 6.65 39.19
CA GLN A 646 -27.70 7.42 38.57
C GLN A 646 -28.68 6.49 37.85
N GLN A 647 -29.50 5.82 38.62
CA GLN A 647 -30.36 4.73 38.13
C GLN A 647 -31.45 5.16 37.12
N LYS A 648 -31.72 6.47 36.97
CA LYS A 648 -32.71 6.99 36.05
C LYS A 648 -32.19 7.19 34.62
N LEU A 649 -30.86 7.30 34.42
CA LEU A 649 -30.28 7.72 33.13
C LEU A 649 -30.43 6.64 32.05
N TYR A 650 -29.97 5.41 32.28
CA TYR A 650 -30.05 4.34 31.27
C TYR A 650 -31.49 4.01 30.87
N PRO A 651 -32.49 3.93 31.82
CA PRO A 651 -33.89 3.85 31.41
C PRO A 651 -34.34 4.97 30.49
N ALA A 652 -33.97 6.23 30.78
CA ALA A 652 -34.32 7.37 29.98
C ALA A 652 -33.74 7.32 28.56
N GLN A 653 -32.45 6.93 28.41
CA GLN A 653 -31.82 6.77 27.12
C GLN A 653 -32.46 5.60 26.31
N ALA A 654 -32.75 4.49 26.98
CA ALA A 654 -33.43 3.36 26.38
C ALA A 654 -34.85 3.74 25.93
N GLU A 655 -35.59 4.50 26.75
CA GLU A 655 -36.90 5.02 26.40
C GLU A 655 -36.85 5.91 25.15
N ALA A 656 -35.90 6.84 25.08
CA ALA A 656 -35.69 7.70 23.90
C ALA A 656 -35.47 6.88 22.63
N LEU A 657 -34.57 5.87 22.69
CA LEU A 657 -34.27 4.98 21.59
C LEU A 657 -35.48 4.16 21.14
N PHE A 658 -36.22 3.57 22.09
CA PHE A 658 -37.39 2.76 21.80
C PHE A 658 -38.55 3.59 21.23
N ARG A 659 -38.81 4.80 21.74
CA ARG A 659 -39.80 5.73 21.18
C ARG A 659 -39.42 6.18 19.77
N ALA A 660 -38.15 6.44 19.50
CA ALA A 660 -37.64 6.73 18.17
C ALA A 660 -37.88 5.53 17.22
N TRP A 661 -37.60 4.30 17.68
CA TRP A 661 -37.87 3.09 16.89
C TRP A 661 -39.36 2.94 16.55
N VAL A 662 -40.26 3.15 17.53
CA VAL A 662 -41.73 3.12 17.29
C VAL A 662 -42.12 4.13 16.22
N THR A 663 -41.52 5.33 16.24
CA THR A 663 -41.76 6.38 15.26
C THR A 663 -41.38 5.90 13.84
N VAL A 664 -40.15 5.41 13.66
CA VAL A 664 -39.68 4.98 12.33
C VAL A 664 -40.34 3.68 11.86
N ASN A 665 -40.76 2.80 12.81
CA ASN A 665 -41.56 1.63 12.47
C ASN A 665 -42.91 2.02 11.91
N GLY A 666 -43.54 3.09 12.44
CA GLY A 666 -44.74 3.69 11.87
C GLY A 666 -44.55 4.24 10.45
N GLU A 667 -43.34 4.59 10.08
CA GLU A 667 -42.92 5.00 8.73
C GLU A 667 -42.62 3.80 7.80
N GLY A 668 -42.68 2.57 8.30
CA GLY A 668 -42.41 1.32 7.54
C GLY A 668 -40.98 0.85 7.57
N LEU A 669 -40.12 1.41 8.42
CA LEU A 669 -38.73 0.99 8.60
C LEU A 669 -38.58 0.11 9.86
N GLN A 670 -37.71 -0.91 9.80
CA GLN A 670 -37.48 -1.85 10.90
C GLN A 670 -35.99 -2.00 11.22
N PRO A 671 -35.36 -0.98 11.81
CA PRO A 671 -33.98 -1.08 12.26
C PRO A 671 -33.81 -2.22 13.26
N GLN A 672 -32.71 -2.99 13.12
CA GLN A 672 -32.41 -4.08 14.05
C GLN A 672 -31.63 -3.49 15.24
N LEU A 673 -32.34 -3.22 16.33
CA LEU A 673 -31.75 -2.57 17.51
C LEU A 673 -30.87 -3.51 18.33
N GLU A 674 -29.71 -3.02 18.69
CA GLU A 674 -28.77 -3.64 19.63
C GLU A 674 -28.39 -2.58 20.68
N VAL A 675 -28.79 -2.77 21.94
CA VAL A 675 -28.44 -1.89 23.06
C VAL A 675 -27.19 -2.42 23.74
N MET A 676 -26.14 -1.65 23.82
CA MET A 676 -24.83 -2.04 24.35
C MET A 676 -24.52 -1.35 25.67
N ILE A 677 -24.24 -2.15 26.70
CA ILE A 677 -23.84 -1.68 28.03
C ILE A 677 -22.33 -1.51 28.08
N PRO A 678 -21.79 -0.30 28.29
CA PRO A 678 -20.34 -0.04 28.32
C PRO A 678 -19.72 -0.36 29.67
N LEU A 679 -18.39 -0.55 29.69
CA LEU A 679 -17.52 -0.63 30.84
C LEU A 679 -17.91 -1.68 31.90
N VAL A 680 -18.58 -2.72 31.48
CA VAL A 680 -18.97 -3.82 32.37
C VAL A 680 -17.74 -4.54 32.91
N SER A 681 -17.72 -4.75 34.21
CA SER A 681 -16.68 -5.49 34.91
C SER A 681 -17.26 -6.63 35.78
N LEU A 682 -18.49 -6.50 36.19
CA LEU A 682 -19.17 -7.45 37.04
C LEU A 682 -20.45 -8.00 36.36
N PRO A 683 -20.71 -9.31 36.36
CA PRO A 683 -21.96 -9.86 35.82
C PRO A 683 -23.20 -9.21 36.41
N GLY A 684 -23.17 -8.88 37.72
CA GLY A 684 -24.28 -8.21 38.38
C GLY A 684 -24.56 -6.78 37.91
N GLU A 685 -23.54 -6.04 37.42
CA GLU A 685 -23.74 -4.74 36.76
C GLU A 685 -24.52 -4.91 35.47
N LEU A 686 -24.13 -5.92 34.67
CA LEU A 686 -24.80 -6.23 33.40
C LEU A 686 -26.25 -6.64 33.63
N SER A 687 -26.50 -7.57 34.55
CA SER A 687 -27.86 -8.06 34.84
C SER A 687 -28.78 -6.92 35.24
N LYS A 688 -28.33 -6.00 36.11
CA LYS A 688 -29.10 -4.81 36.53
C LYS A 688 -29.33 -3.84 35.39
N ALA A 689 -28.34 -3.56 34.56
CA ALA A 689 -28.49 -2.67 33.41
C ALA A 689 -29.44 -3.27 32.37
N ILE A 690 -29.38 -4.58 32.14
CA ILE A 690 -30.35 -5.29 31.27
C ILE A 690 -31.77 -5.17 31.81
N GLU A 691 -31.97 -5.29 33.13
CA GLU A 691 -33.28 -5.13 33.77
C GLU A 691 -33.82 -3.71 33.57
N GLN A 692 -33.00 -2.68 33.72
CA GLN A 692 -33.35 -1.29 33.44
C GLN A 692 -33.80 -1.07 31.99
N VAL A 693 -33.04 -1.59 31.01
CA VAL A 693 -33.38 -1.50 29.58
C VAL A 693 -34.67 -2.24 29.26
N ARG A 694 -34.86 -3.46 29.84
CA ARG A 694 -36.12 -4.24 29.65
C ARG A 694 -37.33 -3.54 30.25
N SER A 695 -37.18 -2.90 31.42
CA SER A 695 -38.25 -2.12 32.03
C SER A 695 -38.67 -0.93 31.14
N ALA A 696 -37.72 -0.18 30.60
CA ALA A 696 -37.95 0.92 29.69
C ALA A 696 -38.68 0.44 28.42
N ALA A 697 -38.27 -0.69 27.85
CA ALA A 697 -38.95 -1.27 26.69
C ALA A 697 -40.40 -1.65 27.00
N ALA A 698 -40.64 -2.33 28.13
CA ALA A 698 -42.00 -2.72 28.55
C ALA A 698 -42.91 -1.51 28.79
N ASP A 699 -42.37 -0.42 29.31
CA ASP A 699 -43.12 0.83 29.51
C ASP A 699 -43.53 1.44 28.16
N VAL A 700 -42.57 1.52 27.19
CA VAL A 700 -42.88 2.04 25.83
C VAL A 700 -43.84 1.13 25.08
N GLU A 701 -43.67 -0.20 25.17
CA GLU A 701 -44.60 -1.17 24.55
C GLU A 701 -46.00 -1.08 25.12
N ARG A 702 -46.14 -0.88 26.43
CA ARG A 702 -47.43 -0.66 27.07
C ARG A 702 -48.08 0.64 26.64
N ASP A 703 -47.32 1.73 26.54
CA ASP A 703 -47.83 3.05 26.15
C ASP A 703 -48.25 3.10 24.67
N THR A 704 -47.53 2.41 23.82
CA THR A 704 -47.71 2.48 22.35
C THR A 704 -48.47 1.33 21.75
N GLY A 705 -48.54 0.20 22.46
CA GLY A 705 -49.15 -1.04 21.97
C GLY A 705 -48.31 -1.76 20.92
N VAL A 706 -47.07 -1.35 20.72
CA VAL A 706 -46.16 -1.87 19.68
C VAL A 706 -45.06 -2.69 20.36
N THR A 707 -44.83 -3.95 19.92
CA THR A 707 -43.72 -4.77 20.40
C THR A 707 -42.44 -4.38 19.69
N ILE A 708 -41.35 -4.17 20.43
CA ILE A 708 -40.07 -3.69 19.95
C ILE A 708 -39.06 -4.84 19.93
N PRO A 709 -38.58 -5.28 18.74
CA PRO A 709 -37.54 -6.28 18.66
C PRO A 709 -36.17 -5.61 18.91
N TYR A 710 -35.46 -6.07 19.94
CA TYR A 710 -34.14 -5.58 20.26
C TYR A 710 -33.27 -6.66 20.90
N LEU A 711 -31.92 -6.47 20.83
CA LEU A 711 -30.95 -7.25 21.57
C LEU A 711 -30.27 -6.37 22.62
N VAL A 712 -29.92 -7.00 23.76
CA VAL A 712 -29.08 -6.32 24.75
C VAL A 712 -27.77 -7.09 24.90
N GLY A 713 -26.65 -6.39 24.92
CA GLY A 713 -25.32 -6.96 25.04
C GLY A 713 -24.37 -6.10 25.84
N SER A 714 -23.15 -6.56 25.95
CA SER A 714 -22.08 -5.90 26.70
C SER A 714 -20.93 -5.51 25.81
N MET A 715 -20.32 -4.35 26.09
CA MET A 715 -18.98 -4.07 25.64
C MET A 715 -17.99 -4.85 26.53
N VAL A 716 -17.04 -5.54 25.93
CA VAL A 716 -15.92 -6.21 26.59
C VAL A 716 -14.68 -5.36 26.40
N GLU A 717 -14.38 -4.55 27.38
CA GLU A 717 -13.33 -3.53 27.29
C GLU A 717 -12.46 -3.43 28.54
N THR A 718 -12.73 -4.30 29.53
CA THR A 718 -11.83 -4.48 30.65
C THR A 718 -11.27 -5.90 30.64
N PRO A 719 -10.01 -6.12 31.07
CA PRO A 719 -9.45 -7.47 31.18
C PRO A 719 -10.31 -8.41 32.01
N ARG A 720 -10.97 -7.88 33.05
CA ARG A 720 -11.86 -8.66 33.88
C ARG A 720 -13.11 -9.14 33.14
N ALA A 721 -13.70 -8.29 32.31
CA ALA A 721 -14.84 -8.67 31.47
C ALA A 721 -14.44 -9.75 30.46
N ALA A 722 -13.24 -9.65 29.87
CA ALA A 722 -12.73 -10.66 28.94
C ALA A 722 -12.55 -12.03 29.63
N LEU A 723 -12.04 -12.05 30.86
CA LEU A 723 -11.87 -13.27 31.67
C LEU A 723 -13.18 -13.91 32.12
N LEU A 724 -14.26 -13.11 32.23
CA LEU A 724 -15.60 -13.57 32.66
C LEU A 724 -16.64 -13.55 31.53
N ALA A 725 -16.17 -13.66 30.29
CA ALA A 725 -17.03 -13.55 29.12
C ALA A 725 -18.08 -14.67 29.05
N ASP A 726 -17.85 -15.84 29.63
CA ASP A 726 -18.83 -16.92 29.84
C ASP A 726 -20.01 -16.43 30.68
N SER A 727 -19.73 -15.87 31.84
CA SER A 727 -20.77 -15.36 32.75
C SER A 727 -21.53 -14.17 32.17
N LEU A 728 -20.84 -13.32 31.39
CA LEU A 728 -21.50 -12.22 30.68
C LEU A 728 -22.42 -12.73 29.56
N ALA A 729 -22.00 -13.78 28.85
CA ALA A 729 -22.77 -14.39 27.77
C ALA A 729 -24.04 -15.12 28.23
N GLU A 730 -24.16 -15.48 29.50
CA GLU A 730 -25.41 -16.03 30.05
C GLU A 730 -26.58 -15.04 29.93
N ASP A 731 -26.32 -13.75 30.19
CA ASP A 731 -27.33 -12.69 30.14
C ASP A 731 -27.32 -11.91 28.80
N ALA A 732 -26.13 -11.64 28.22
CA ALA A 732 -25.95 -10.89 27.00
C ALA A 732 -26.30 -11.71 25.75
N GLN A 733 -26.94 -11.06 24.78
CA GLN A 733 -27.24 -11.66 23.47
C GLN A 733 -26.11 -11.39 22.47
N PHE A 734 -25.27 -10.40 22.73
CA PHE A 734 -24.04 -10.11 21.97
C PHE A 734 -22.96 -9.55 22.87
N LEU A 735 -21.71 -9.74 22.48
CA LEU A 735 -20.54 -9.12 23.07
C LEU A 735 -19.74 -8.38 21.99
N SER A 736 -19.34 -7.16 22.28
CA SER A 736 -18.54 -6.33 21.37
C SER A 736 -17.26 -5.88 22.08
N PHE A 737 -16.11 -6.17 21.48
CA PHE A 737 -14.81 -5.80 22.08
C PHE A 737 -14.55 -4.32 21.86
N GLY A 738 -14.41 -3.55 22.95
CA GLY A 738 -13.94 -2.17 22.97
C GLY A 738 -12.43 -2.15 23.08
N THR A 739 -11.74 -2.40 21.97
CA THR A 739 -10.30 -2.62 22.00
C THR A 739 -9.49 -1.39 22.39
N ASN A 740 -10.03 -0.18 22.32
CA ASN A 740 -9.33 1.02 22.82
C ASN A 740 -9.08 0.93 24.32
N ASP A 741 -10.15 0.76 25.11
CA ASP A 741 -10.04 0.64 26.58
C ASP A 741 -9.40 -0.69 26.98
N LEU A 742 -9.71 -1.79 26.29
CA LEU A 742 -9.10 -3.09 26.57
C LEU A 742 -7.57 -3.04 26.42
N THR A 743 -7.05 -2.36 25.39
CA THR A 743 -5.63 -2.15 25.19
C THR A 743 -5.03 -1.31 26.31
N GLN A 744 -5.63 -0.16 26.62
CA GLN A 744 -5.16 0.71 27.70
C GLN A 744 -5.04 -0.02 29.05
N LEU A 745 -6.08 -0.77 29.40
CA LEU A 745 -6.14 -1.48 30.68
C LEU A 745 -5.24 -2.72 30.71
N THR A 746 -5.00 -3.36 29.58
CA THR A 746 -4.11 -4.53 29.50
C THR A 746 -2.65 -4.11 29.63
N TYR A 747 -2.24 -3.05 28.91
CA TYR A 747 -0.90 -2.48 29.03
C TYR A 747 -0.70 -1.65 30.32
N GLY A 748 -1.75 -1.17 30.95
CA GLY A 748 -1.67 -0.16 32.00
C GLY A 748 -1.21 1.20 31.45
N PHE A 749 -1.53 1.51 30.19
CA PHE A 749 -1.18 2.75 29.50
C PHE A 749 -2.38 3.71 29.49
N SER A 750 -2.14 4.95 29.88
CA SER A 750 -3.03 6.05 29.51
C SER A 750 -2.64 6.51 28.10
N ARG A 751 -3.52 6.32 27.11
CA ARG A 751 -3.26 6.61 25.71
C ARG A 751 -2.73 8.03 25.52
N ASP A 752 -3.45 9.02 26.07
CA ASP A 752 -3.13 10.42 25.89
C ASP A 752 -1.77 10.82 26.49
N ASP A 753 -1.35 10.14 27.55
CA ASP A 753 -0.08 10.40 28.22
C ASP A 753 1.07 9.67 27.53
N VAL A 754 0.91 8.38 27.21
CA VAL A 754 2.02 7.60 26.65
C VAL A 754 2.35 8.00 25.21
N GLU A 755 1.36 8.40 24.41
CA GLU A 755 1.60 8.91 23.05
C GLU A 755 2.43 10.19 23.05
N LYS A 756 2.26 11.04 24.05
CA LYS A 756 3.02 12.29 24.20
C LYS A 756 4.43 12.08 24.73
N THR A 757 4.67 11.03 25.51
CA THR A 757 5.87 10.91 26.34
C THR A 757 6.79 9.77 25.96
N MET A 758 6.29 8.56 25.74
CA MET A 758 7.14 7.38 25.62
C MET A 758 6.92 6.52 24.38
N LEU A 759 5.76 6.57 23.75
CA LEU A 759 5.43 5.65 22.67
C LEU A 759 6.38 5.77 21.48
N THR A 760 6.71 7.00 21.06
CA THR A 760 7.68 7.25 19.99
C THR A 760 9.04 6.65 20.32
N HIS A 761 9.49 6.80 21.56
CA HIS A 761 10.76 6.23 22.00
C HIS A 761 10.76 4.70 21.98
N TYR A 762 9.64 4.06 22.36
CA TYR A 762 9.51 2.60 22.32
C TYR A 762 9.57 2.04 20.89
N LEU A 763 8.94 2.74 19.95
CA LEU A 763 8.98 2.39 18.51
C LEU A 763 10.40 2.58 17.93
N GLU A 764 11.06 3.70 18.20
CA GLU A 764 12.41 3.99 17.72
C GLU A 764 13.46 2.99 18.25
N HIS A 765 13.25 2.43 19.45
CA HIS A 765 14.17 1.48 20.07
C HIS A 765 13.75 0.01 19.86
N GLY A 766 12.72 -0.25 19.06
CA GLY A 766 12.24 -1.60 18.76
C GLY A 766 11.71 -2.36 19.98
N LEU A 767 11.19 -1.65 20.99
CA LEU A 767 10.48 -2.25 22.12
C LEU A 767 9.01 -2.57 21.77
N LEU A 768 8.48 -1.87 20.80
CA LEU A 768 7.22 -2.14 20.13
C LEU A 768 7.47 -2.05 18.62
N ASP A 769 6.92 -2.99 17.87
CA ASP A 769 6.98 -2.98 16.42
C ASP A 769 6.02 -1.92 15.84
N ASP A 770 4.81 -1.81 16.43
CA ASP A 770 3.76 -0.88 16.05
C ASP A 770 3.10 -0.25 17.28
N SER A 771 2.37 0.84 17.08
CA SER A 771 1.53 1.42 18.14
C SER A 771 0.40 0.47 18.50
N PRO A 772 0.28 0.02 19.76
CA PRO A 772 -0.79 -0.88 20.20
C PRO A 772 -2.19 -0.25 20.14
N PHE A 773 -2.28 1.03 19.83
CA PHE A 773 -3.54 1.75 19.60
C PHE A 773 -3.90 1.81 18.09
N ALA A 774 -2.98 1.49 17.20
CA ALA A 774 -3.19 1.44 15.75
C ALA A 774 -3.35 0.01 15.23
N VAL A 775 -2.47 -0.89 15.68
CA VAL A 775 -2.46 -2.32 15.34
C VAL A 775 -2.70 -3.12 16.62
N LEU A 776 -3.56 -4.13 16.56
CA LEU A 776 -3.90 -4.95 17.73
C LEU A 776 -2.69 -5.76 18.21
N ASP A 777 -2.36 -5.60 19.47
CA ASP A 777 -1.45 -6.50 20.16
C ASP A 777 -2.05 -7.91 20.26
N THR A 778 -1.56 -8.83 19.45
CA THR A 778 -2.07 -10.20 19.40
C THR A 778 -1.65 -11.04 20.59
N ASP A 779 -0.52 -10.72 21.23
CA ASP A 779 0.05 -11.52 22.32
C ASP A 779 -0.64 -11.29 23.67
N GLY A 780 -0.97 -10.04 23.98
CA GLY A 780 -1.65 -9.67 25.21
C GLY A 780 -3.15 -9.49 25.03
N VAL A 781 -3.53 -8.43 24.31
CA VAL A 781 -4.95 -8.08 24.09
C VAL A 781 -5.65 -9.16 23.24
N GLY A 782 -4.98 -9.65 22.21
CA GLY A 782 -5.49 -10.73 21.34
C GLY A 782 -5.69 -12.04 22.09
N ALA A 783 -4.78 -12.38 23.02
CA ALA A 783 -4.97 -13.55 23.88
C ALA A 783 -6.23 -13.42 24.76
N LEU A 784 -6.49 -12.25 25.32
CA LEU A 784 -7.73 -11.98 26.10
C LEU A 784 -8.97 -12.11 25.21
N ILE A 785 -8.94 -11.56 24.00
CA ILE A 785 -10.04 -11.68 23.03
C ILE A 785 -10.28 -13.15 22.69
N SER A 786 -9.23 -13.91 22.39
CA SER A 786 -9.34 -15.33 22.03
C SER A 786 -9.96 -16.16 23.16
N MET A 787 -9.53 -15.93 24.41
CA MET A 787 -10.10 -16.56 25.60
C MET A 787 -11.57 -16.19 25.76
N ALA A 788 -11.90 -14.91 25.65
CA ALA A 788 -13.27 -14.41 25.81
C ALA A 788 -14.20 -14.99 24.74
N VAL A 789 -13.76 -15.04 23.48
CA VAL A 789 -14.52 -15.66 22.39
C VAL A 789 -14.82 -17.14 22.68
N GLY A 790 -13.80 -17.91 23.03
CA GLY A 790 -13.93 -19.34 23.33
C GLY A 790 -14.88 -19.61 24.49
N SER A 791 -14.74 -18.90 25.62
CA SER A 791 -15.56 -19.06 26.79
C SER A 791 -17.02 -18.61 26.57
N ALA A 792 -17.21 -17.46 25.90
CA ALA A 792 -18.55 -16.98 25.59
C ALA A 792 -19.33 -17.90 24.64
N GLN A 793 -18.67 -18.45 23.60
CA GLN A 793 -19.27 -19.41 22.68
C GLN A 793 -19.59 -20.73 23.36
N GLN A 794 -18.79 -21.17 24.33
CA GLN A 794 -19.05 -22.36 25.13
C GLN A 794 -20.30 -22.18 26.01
N ALA A 795 -20.41 -20.99 26.63
CA ALA A 795 -21.58 -20.69 27.50
C ALA A 795 -22.85 -20.45 26.66
N ARG A 796 -22.72 -19.76 25.53
CA ARG A 796 -23.82 -19.45 24.63
C ARG A 796 -23.41 -19.59 23.17
N PRO A 797 -23.60 -20.73 22.52
CA PRO A 797 -23.17 -20.94 21.14
C PRO A 797 -23.71 -19.93 20.11
N ALA A 798 -24.87 -19.33 20.40
CA ALA A 798 -25.50 -18.34 19.53
C ALA A 798 -25.14 -16.88 19.88
N VAL A 799 -24.19 -16.66 20.80
CA VAL A 799 -23.76 -15.29 21.13
C VAL A 799 -23.14 -14.61 19.93
N LYS A 800 -23.59 -13.40 19.63
CA LYS A 800 -23.01 -12.60 18.54
C LYS A 800 -21.77 -11.88 19.06
N LEU A 801 -20.67 -11.99 18.32
CA LEU A 801 -19.37 -11.44 18.70
C LEU A 801 -18.90 -10.43 17.67
N GLY A 802 -18.41 -9.28 18.12
CA GLY A 802 -17.87 -8.25 17.24
C GLY A 802 -16.82 -7.37 17.90
N VAL A 803 -16.27 -6.46 17.15
CA VAL A 803 -15.33 -5.44 17.62
C VAL A 803 -15.79 -4.06 17.17
N CYS A 804 -15.59 -3.03 17.98
CA CYS A 804 -15.94 -1.65 17.64
C CYS A 804 -14.84 -0.63 17.98
N GLY A 805 -13.67 -1.07 18.47
CA GLY A 805 -12.50 -0.23 18.63
C GLY A 805 -11.82 0.13 17.30
N GLU A 806 -10.81 0.99 17.37
CA GLU A 806 -10.08 1.49 16.17
C GLU A 806 -9.44 0.36 15.34
N HIS A 807 -9.08 -0.76 15.97
CA HIS A 807 -8.51 -1.96 15.33
C HIS A 807 -9.46 -2.64 14.34
N GLY A 808 -10.77 -2.37 14.43
CA GLY A 808 -11.75 -2.87 13.45
C GLY A 808 -11.57 -2.33 12.02
N GLY A 809 -10.71 -1.35 11.82
CA GLY A 809 -10.36 -0.80 10.51
C GLY A 809 -8.93 -1.09 10.06
N ASP A 810 -8.13 -1.80 10.85
CA ASP A 810 -6.75 -2.15 10.54
C ASP A 810 -6.68 -3.55 9.90
N PRO A 811 -6.01 -3.72 8.72
CA PRO A 811 -5.95 -4.99 8.01
C PRO A 811 -5.38 -6.17 8.80
N ALA A 812 -4.26 -5.96 9.51
CA ALA A 812 -3.62 -7.00 10.30
C ALA A 812 -4.51 -7.44 11.48
N SER A 813 -5.10 -6.45 12.16
CA SER A 813 -6.07 -6.70 13.23
C SER A 813 -7.30 -7.45 12.74
N ILE A 814 -7.84 -7.11 11.56
CA ILE A 814 -8.99 -7.78 10.95
C ILE A 814 -8.66 -9.25 10.65
N ALA A 815 -7.46 -9.54 10.15
CA ALA A 815 -7.03 -10.92 9.91
C ALA A 815 -7.02 -11.75 11.20
N PHE A 816 -6.50 -11.21 12.29
CA PHE A 816 -6.55 -11.84 13.60
C PHE A 816 -8.00 -12.04 14.08
N LEU A 817 -8.84 -11.01 14.00
CA LEU A 817 -10.23 -11.04 14.47
C LEU A 817 -11.08 -12.06 13.67
N ASP A 818 -10.82 -12.22 12.37
CA ASP A 818 -11.44 -13.29 11.56
C ASP A 818 -10.98 -14.67 12.01
N SER A 819 -9.70 -14.84 12.32
CA SER A 819 -9.12 -16.11 12.75
C SER A 819 -9.69 -16.63 14.09
N VAL A 820 -10.00 -15.72 15.01
CA VAL A 820 -10.60 -16.06 16.32
C VAL A 820 -12.12 -16.22 16.25
N GLY A 821 -12.74 -15.97 15.08
CA GLY A 821 -14.15 -16.30 14.83
C GLY A 821 -15.15 -15.21 15.24
N LEU A 822 -14.79 -13.94 15.14
CA LEU A 822 -15.75 -12.85 15.26
C LEU A 822 -16.75 -12.87 14.10
N HIS A 823 -17.93 -12.27 14.31
CA HIS A 823 -18.99 -12.18 13.32
C HIS A 823 -18.96 -10.86 12.55
N TYR A 824 -18.48 -9.77 13.16
CA TYR A 824 -18.37 -8.46 12.53
C TYR A 824 -17.22 -7.63 13.10
N VAL A 825 -16.74 -6.73 12.26
CA VAL A 825 -15.87 -5.62 12.64
C VAL A 825 -16.60 -4.30 12.39
N SER A 826 -16.28 -3.28 13.19
CA SER A 826 -16.84 -1.93 13.03
C SER A 826 -15.71 -0.91 13.06
N CYS A 827 -15.70 -0.01 12.09
CA CYS A 827 -14.66 0.98 11.90
C CYS A 827 -15.24 2.34 11.50
N SER A 828 -14.40 3.37 11.46
CA SER A 828 -14.83 4.69 10.98
C SER A 828 -15.30 4.63 9.51
N PRO A 829 -16.23 5.50 9.10
CA PRO A 829 -16.88 5.44 7.78
C PRO A 829 -15.92 5.27 6.61
N ARG A 830 -14.83 6.03 6.59
CA ARG A 830 -13.85 6.02 5.49
C ARG A 830 -12.94 4.80 5.45
N ARG A 831 -12.88 4.01 6.54
CA ARG A 831 -12.14 2.74 6.59
C ARG A 831 -12.97 1.55 6.12
N VAL A 832 -14.28 1.70 5.91
CA VAL A 832 -15.18 0.63 5.48
C VAL A 832 -14.69 -0.10 4.21
N PRO A 833 -14.27 0.58 3.13
CA PRO A 833 -13.76 -0.12 1.95
C PRO A 833 -12.50 -0.95 2.23
N VAL A 834 -11.57 -0.41 3.03
CA VAL A 834 -10.35 -1.11 3.46
C VAL A 834 -10.71 -2.36 4.26
N ALA A 835 -11.62 -2.23 5.23
CA ALA A 835 -12.07 -3.36 6.05
C ALA A 835 -12.78 -4.45 5.24
N ARG A 836 -13.56 -4.09 4.20
CA ARG A 836 -14.19 -5.05 3.27
C ARG A 836 -13.15 -5.89 2.54
N LEU A 837 -12.10 -5.25 2.03
CA LEU A 837 -11.02 -5.92 1.32
C LEU A 837 -10.18 -6.77 2.28
N ALA A 838 -9.78 -6.24 3.43
CA ALA A 838 -9.01 -6.94 4.45
C ALA A 838 -9.74 -8.19 4.98
N ALA A 839 -11.05 -8.09 5.22
CA ALA A 839 -11.87 -9.24 5.61
C ALA A 839 -11.93 -10.33 4.53
N ALA A 840 -11.90 -9.94 3.25
CA ALA A 840 -11.84 -10.90 2.16
C ALA A 840 -10.46 -11.58 2.07
N HIS A 841 -9.37 -10.83 2.25
CA HIS A 841 -8.01 -11.38 2.33
C HIS A 841 -7.91 -12.40 3.47
N ALA A 842 -8.34 -12.03 4.68
CA ALA A 842 -8.37 -12.94 5.83
C ALA A 842 -9.13 -14.26 5.55
N ALA A 843 -10.29 -14.16 4.92
CA ALA A 843 -11.07 -15.34 4.53
C ALA A 843 -10.39 -16.21 3.46
N LEU A 844 -9.54 -15.63 2.61
CA LEU A 844 -8.78 -16.36 1.58
C LEU A 844 -7.51 -17.01 2.14
N GLU A 845 -6.88 -16.44 3.16
CA GLU A 845 -5.69 -17.00 3.81
C GLU A 845 -6.03 -18.22 4.69
N SER A 846 -7.21 -18.21 5.28
CA SER A 846 -7.68 -19.30 6.17
C SER A 846 -8.26 -20.52 5.43
N ARG A 847 -8.33 -20.51 4.10
CA ARG A 847 -8.72 -21.60 3.23
C ARG A 847 -7.50 -22.38 2.72
#